data_d7903af32281bce8ecc6e915a18bf20c
#
_entry.id   d7903af32281bce8ecc6e915a18bf20c
#
_cell.length_a   1.000
_cell.length_b   1.000
_cell.length_c   1.000
_cell.angle_alpha   90.00
_cell.angle_beta   90.00
_cell.angle_gamma   90.00
#
_symmetry.space_group_name_H-M   'P 1'
#
loop_
_entity.id
_entity.type
_entity.pdbx_description
1 polymer ?
#
loop_
_entity_poly.entity_id
_entity_poly.type
_entity_poly.pdbx_seq_one_letter_code
_entity_poly.pdbx_strand_id
1 'polypeptide(L)'
;MSQLPIEAVIPELLAGVQRFPQVILKAAPGAGKSTHFPLALLNANLVTGKIVMLEPRRLAARNIARYLAQQLGESVGETVGYRVRGETRVSASTRLEIVTEGIMTRMIQSDPELDGIDVLIFDEFHERSIHADTALAFSLEVQSALRDDLKIIVMSATLDHEALQVLLPMATYVESHGRSYPVATRYQALKPGEPLVASMEKQIRQLLAQENGSLLAFLPGAASITQLTQALGDVADDIDVCPLFGQLSFAEQQKAIAPTPNGRRKVVLATNIAETSLTIEGIRIVLDSGLERRARFDLKTGITRLEQVRIAQSSAEQRAGRAGRLEPGVCVRLYSEAQLKLQPMVPVAEIIQSDLAPLALELAQWGAQEATDLPWLDLPPAAAMAQARSLLCTLGLMDERQQLTTQGKAAHELGVEPRIAAMLLAAQNLSTAHMQSALALAALLEEPERQVLDVQHSFHRWQQGKHNKARTMNQRATALAHKLDDSFDLRRVDTTLLSVVACLAFPDRIAQQRGQHGQFLLANGHGAFVADDQPLAGSDYLIALDLMRGHQQSSQVFSALELDIGQLEQQCPQLFNELERVDWDDKAGRLVAEMQLRCGQLVIRRQALPAPNKQKMTQALLNYVERKGLSVLNWTEASLDWLTRVRCAAEWLPEENWPDMDDDALRSHLSEWLEPYLAGISSVKELNKVPLMDALNTRLGWPLSQQLDEWLPTHHALPTGTCKKIRYQLGMEPVLSVRMQEVFGEKTTPLIAKGTKAIVMELLSPAQRPLQVTRDLAGFWSGAYKEVQKEMKGRYPKHVWPDDPANHSATTKTKRQLNS
;
A
#
# COMPACT_ATOMS: atom_id res chain seq x y z
N MET A 1 -39.28 -9.55 36.92
CA MET A 1 -38.14 -9.32 36.06
C MET A 1 -38.55 -9.72 34.64
N SER A 2 -38.40 -8.90 33.66
CA SER A 2 -38.72 -9.26 32.26
C SER A 2 -37.70 -10.31 31.80
N GLN A 3 -38.17 -11.42 31.31
CA GLN A 3 -37.40 -12.53 30.82
C GLN A 3 -36.55 -12.06 29.62
N LEU A 4 -35.20 -12.24 29.70
CA LEU A 4 -34.31 -11.82 28.61
C LEU A 4 -34.49 -12.74 27.39
N PRO A 5 -34.40 -12.23 26.17
CA PRO A 5 -34.60 -13.00 24.95
C PRO A 5 -33.74 -14.26 24.85
N ILE A 6 -32.50 -14.20 25.35
CA ILE A 6 -31.56 -15.34 25.33
C ILE A 6 -32.04 -16.51 26.14
N GLU A 7 -32.86 -16.29 27.21
CA GLU A 7 -33.35 -17.34 28.09
C GLU A 7 -34.14 -18.40 27.34
N ALA A 8 -34.88 -18.03 26.32
CA ALA A 8 -35.66 -18.95 25.50
C ALA A 8 -34.80 -19.98 24.73
N VAL A 9 -33.58 -19.61 24.37
CA VAL A 9 -32.67 -20.47 23.60
C VAL A 9 -31.52 -21.07 24.41
N ILE A 10 -31.40 -20.74 25.71
CA ILE A 10 -30.38 -21.33 26.59
C ILE A 10 -30.42 -22.88 26.59
N PRO A 11 -31.56 -23.57 26.66
CA PRO A 11 -31.59 -25.03 26.64
C PRO A 11 -31.01 -25.59 25.32
N GLU A 12 -31.31 -24.95 24.18
CA GLU A 12 -30.78 -25.33 22.87
C GLU A 12 -29.29 -25.09 22.81
N LEU A 13 -28.82 -23.95 23.32
CA LEU A 13 -27.40 -23.60 23.37
C LEU A 13 -26.60 -24.58 24.20
N LEU A 14 -27.07 -24.94 25.39
CA LEU A 14 -26.42 -25.92 26.29
C LEU A 14 -26.37 -27.31 25.63
N ALA A 15 -27.45 -27.75 24.99
CA ALA A 15 -27.48 -28.99 24.22
C ALA A 15 -26.52 -28.92 23.02
N GLY A 16 -26.41 -27.77 22.36
CA GLY A 16 -25.45 -27.50 21.28
C GLY A 16 -24.00 -27.64 21.75
N VAL A 17 -23.62 -26.99 22.82
CA VAL A 17 -22.26 -27.09 23.42
C VAL A 17 -21.92 -28.53 23.81
N GLN A 18 -22.89 -29.27 24.32
CA GLN A 18 -22.67 -30.68 24.72
C GLN A 18 -22.39 -31.57 23.51
N ARG A 19 -23.14 -31.38 22.41
CA ARG A 19 -23.12 -32.27 21.22
C ARG A 19 -22.14 -31.90 20.16
N PHE A 20 -21.86 -30.61 20.00
CA PHE A 20 -21.04 -30.09 18.90
C PHE A 20 -19.76 -29.47 19.42
N PRO A 21 -18.66 -29.52 18.67
CA PRO A 21 -17.41 -28.85 19.02
C PRO A 21 -17.48 -27.33 18.81
N GLN A 22 -18.39 -26.88 17.96
CA GLN A 22 -18.51 -25.46 17.58
C GLN A 22 -19.97 -25.02 17.68
N VAL A 23 -20.20 -23.78 18.13
CA VAL A 23 -21.52 -23.16 18.22
C VAL A 23 -21.48 -21.74 17.68
N ILE A 24 -22.43 -21.39 16.83
CA ILE A 24 -22.66 -20.03 16.36
C ILE A 24 -23.95 -19.52 17.01
N LEU A 25 -23.82 -18.46 17.81
CA LEU A 25 -24.94 -17.77 18.41
C LEU A 25 -25.18 -16.41 17.78
N LYS A 26 -26.30 -16.26 17.11
CA LYS A 26 -26.78 -14.96 16.68
C LYS A 26 -27.79 -14.41 17.66
N ALA A 27 -27.51 -13.25 18.24
CA ALA A 27 -28.40 -12.63 19.18
C ALA A 27 -28.29 -11.10 19.13
N ALA A 28 -29.41 -10.41 19.14
CA ALA A 28 -29.45 -8.96 19.11
C ALA A 28 -28.70 -8.35 20.33
N PRO A 29 -28.16 -7.13 20.21
CA PRO A 29 -27.57 -6.42 21.33
C PRO A 29 -28.58 -6.27 22.48
N GLY A 30 -28.14 -6.58 23.70
CA GLY A 30 -29.04 -6.53 24.88
C GLY A 30 -29.90 -7.78 25.12
N ALA A 31 -29.78 -8.81 24.28
CA ALA A 31 -30.49 -10.08 24.49
C ALA A 31 -30.01 -10.89 25.71
N GLY A 32 -28.86 -10.52 26.29
CA GLY A 32 -28.24 -11.23 27.42
C GLY A 32 -27.14 -12.22 27.01
N LYS A 33 -26.67 -12.17 25.75
CA LYS A 33 -25.66 -13.11 25.23
C LYS A 33 -24.35 -13.08 26.00
N SER A 34 -23.85 -11.88 26.36
CA SER A 34 -22.56 -11.69 27.07
C SER A 34 -22.67 -11.90 28.59
N THR A 35 -23.88 -12.00 29.14
CA THR A 35 -24.11 -12.08 30.60
C THR A 35 -24.83 -13.37 31.01
N HIS A 36 -26.02 -13.63 30.48
CA HIS A 36 -26.82 -14.76 30.87
C HIS A 36 -26.30 -16.08 30.33
N PHE A 37 -25.86 -16.15 29.09
CA PHE A 37 -25.40 -17.40 28.49
C PHE A 37 -24.11 -17.92 29.14
N PRO A 38 -23.03 -17.12 29.31
CA PRO A 38 -21.82 -17.62 30.00
C PRO A 38 -22.08 -18.08 31.41
N LEU A 39 -23.00 -17.41 32.12
CA LEU A 39 -23.41 -17.81 33.48
C LEU A 39 -24.22 -19.11 33.47
N ALA A 40 -25.13 -19.28 32.54
CA ALA A 40 -25.89 -20.51 32.35
C ALA A 40 -24.97 -21.69 32.00
N LEU A 41 -23.97 -21.46 31.14
CA LEU A 41 -22.98 -22.48 30.80
C LEU A 41 -22.13 -22.89 32.03
N LEU A 42 -21.68 -21.91 32.82
CA LEU A 42 -20.96 -22.17 34.07
C LEU A 42 -21.78 -22.99 35.05
N ASN A 43 -23.05 -22.61 35.23
CA ASN A 43 -23.96 -23.28 36.18
C ASN A 43 -24.40 -24.69 35.73
N ALA A 44 -24.42 -24.93 34.42
CA ALA A 44 -24.78 -26.23 33.86
C ALA A 44 -23.73 -27.32 34.13
N ASN A 45 -22.52 -26.96 34.58
CA ASN A 45 -21.40 -27.85 34.82
C ASN A 45 -21.13 -28.85 33.67
N LEU A 46 -21.31 -28.41 32.45
CA LEU A 46 -21.06 -29.23 31.24
C LEU A 46 -19.57 -29.44 30.97
N VAL A 47 -18.74 -28.61 31.56
CA VAL A 47 -17.28 -28.62 31.40
C VAL A 47 -16.61 -28.52 32.77
N THR A 48 -15.45 -29.17 32.90
CA THR A 48 -14.70 -29.23 34.16
C THR A 48 -13.63 -28.12 34.23
N GLY A 49 -13.09 -27.75 33.10
CA GLY A 49 -12.09 -26.69 32.97
C GLY A 49 -12.70 -25.29 32.94
N LYS A 50 -11.87 -24.33 32.54
CA LYS A 50 -12.23 -22.93 32.47
C LYS A 50 -13.01 -22.61 31.19
N ILE A 51 -13.88 -21.62 31.32
CA ILE A 51 -14.51 -20.92 30.20
C ILE A 51 -13.76 -19.59 30.04
N VAL A 52 -13.17 -19.36 28.87
CA VAL A 52 -12.51 -18.09 28.54
C VAL A 52 -13.36 -17.36 27.53
N MET A 53 -13.77 -16.13 27.86
CA MET A 53 -14.59 -15.28 26.97
C MET A 53 -13.80 -14.07 26.51
N LEU A 54 -13.65 -13.95 25.20
CA LEU A 54 -13.05 -12.79 24.57
C LEU A 54 -14.08 -11.67 24.46
N GLU A 55 -13.70 -10.50 24.95
CA GLU A 55 -14.47 -9.25 24.84
C GLU A 55 -13.56 -8.14 24.27
N PRO A 56 -13.93 -7.49 23.14
CA PRO A 56 -13.03 -6.55 22.46
C PRO A 56 -12.66 -5.32 23.28
N ARG A 57 -13.49 -4.93 24.24
CA ARG A 57 -13.34 -3.65 24.95
C ARG A 57 -13.05 -3.85 26.44
N ARG A 58 -11.94 -3.25 26.92
CA ARG A 58 -11.50 -3.31 28.33
C ARG A 58 -12.59 -2.90 29.32
N LEU A 59 -13.35 -1.84 29.01
CA LEU A 59 -14.41 -1.38 29.89
C LEU A 59 -15.55 -2.38 29.97
N ALA A 60 -15.95 -2.95 28.84
CA ALA A 60 -16.99 -3.95 28.78
C ALA A 60 -16.56 -5.23 29.53
N ALA A 61 -15.34 -5.73 29.29
CA ALA A 61 -14.79 -6.88 29.98
C ALA A 61 -14.86 -6.73 31.53
N ARG A 62 -14.44 -5.58 32.04
CA ARG A 62 -14.53 -5.29 33.49
C ARG A 62 -15.95 -5.22 33.99
N ASN A 63 -16.85 -4.59 33.27
CA ASN A 63 -18.25 -4.41 33.69
C ASN A 63 -19.01 -5.73 33.64
N ILE A 64 -18.77 -6.53 32.60
CA ILE A 64 -19.35 -7.88 32.47
C ILE A 64 -18.86 -8.75 33.64
N ALA A 65 -17.55 -8.79 33.89
CA ALA A 65 -17.00 -9.57 35.00
C ALA A 65 -17.59 -9.16 36.36
N ARG A 66 -17.71 -7.87 36.64
CA ARG A 66 -18.34 -7.36 37.86
C ARG A 66 -19.81 -7.74 37.97
N TYR A 67 -20.53 -7.57 36.86
CA TYR A 67 -21.96 -7.93 36.83
C TYR A 67 -22.16 -9.43 37.10
N LEU A 68 -21.39 -10.30 36.46
CA LEU A 68 -21.49 -11.74 36.62
C LEU A 68 -21.11 -12.20 38.05
N ALA A 69 -20.02 -11.66 38.58
CA ALA A 69 -19.63 -11.92 39.98
C ALA A 69 -20.73 -11.49 40.96
N GLN A 70 -21.34 -10.33 40.78
CA GLN A 70 -22.45 -9.84 41.59
C GLN A 70 -23.67 -10.75 41.49
N GLN A 71 -23.99 -11.33 40.32
CA GLN A 71 -25.09 -12.28 40.17
C GLN A 71 -24.84 -13.58 40.98
N LEU A 72 -23.58 -13.96 41.17
CA LEU A 72 -23.18 -15.10 42.00
C LEU A 72 -23.06 -14.74 43.49
N GLY A 73 -23.17 -13.46 43.85
CA GLY A 73 -22.96 -12.98 45.22
C GLY A 73 -21.48 -12.94 45.63
N GLU A 74 -20.55 -12.89 44.67
CA GLU A 74 -19.11 -13.01 44.88
C GLU A 74 -18.38 -11.73 44.50
N SER A 75 -17.11 -11.63 44.93
CA SER A 75 -16.18 -10.59 44.48
C SER A 75 -15.51 -11.01 43.18
N VAL A 76 -15.16 -10.04 42.32
CA VAL A 76 -14.44 -10.32 41.10
C VAL A 76 -13.05 -10.87 41.41
N GLY A 77 -12.72 -11.98 40.75
CA GLY A 77 -11.48 -12.73 40.93
C GLY A 77 -11.69 -14.04 41.69
N GLU A 78 -12.91 -14.32 42.16
CA GLU A 78 -13.31 -15.65 42.71
C GLU A 78 -13.71 -16.56 41.53
N THR A 79 -14.97 -16.92 41.39
CA THR A 79 -15.43 -17.80 40.29
C THR A 79 -15.40 -17.07 38.94
N VAL A 80 -15.67 -15.78 38.93
CA VAL A 80 -15.58 -14.93 37.72
C VAL A 80 -14.43 -13.94 37.85
N GLY A 81 -13.56 -13.90 36.83
CA GLY A 81 -12.43 -12.99 36.81
C GLY A 81 -12.26 -12.32 35.46
N TYR A 82 -11.28 -11.42 35.34
CA TYR A 82 -10.90 -10.82 34.05
C TYR A 82 -9.41 -10.57 33.96
N ARG A 83 -8.91 -10.52 32.71
CA ARG A 83 -7.57 -10.03 32.33
C ARG A 83 -7.69 -9.01 31.22
N VAL A 84 -7.22 -7.81 31.49
CA VAL A 84 -7.10 -6.74 30.52
C VAL A 84 -5.69 -6.17 30.58
N ARG A 85 -5.24 -5.45 29.55
CA ARG A 85 -3.89 -4.88 29.54
C ARG A 85 -3.65 -4.02 30.79
N GLY A 86 -2.66 -4.41 31.58
CA GLY A 86 -2.24 -3.70 32.80
C GLY A 86 -3.08 -4.01 34.05
N GLU A 87 -4.08 -4.86 33.99
CA GLU A 87 -4.88 -5.24 35.15
C GLU A 87 -5.38 -6.68 35.04
N THR A 88 -5.17 -7.45 36.12
CA THR A 88 -5.61 -8.85 36.25
C THR A 88 -6.33 -9.02 37.55
N ARG A 89 -7.51 -9.67 37.51
CA ARG A 89 -8.32 -10.04 38.66
C ARG A 89 -8.82 -11.47 38.49
N VAL A 90 -7.94 -12.43 38.76
CA VAL A 90 -8.23 -13.88 38.72
C VAL A 90 -7.54 -14.56 39.89
N SER A 91 -8.03 -15.72 40.26
CA SER A 91 -7.45 -16.62 41.26
C SER A 91 -7.43 -18.06 40.74
N ALA A 92 -6.94 -18.98 41.56
CA ALA A 92 -6.99 -20.42 41.26
C ALA A 92 -8.42 -20.97 41.18
N SER A 93 -9.39 -20.32 41.82
CA SER A 93 -10.80 -20.69 41.79
C SER A 93 -11.58 -20.11 40.60
N THR A 94 -10.94 -19.25 39.78
CA THR A 94 -11.61 -18.63 38.63
C THR A 94 -11.90 -19.65 37.53
N ARG A 95 -13.18 -19.81 37.21
CA ARG A 95 -13.71 -20.73 36.21
C ARG A 95 -14.23 -20.02 34.96
N LEU A 96 -14.72 -18.79 35.07
CA LEU A 96 -15.10 -17.95 33.94
C LEU A 96 -14.18 -16.75 33.91
N GLU A 97 -13.36 -16.68 32.88
CA GLU A 97 -12.36 -15.65 32.71
C GLU A 97 -12.68 -14.79 31.50
N ILE A 98 -12.86 -13.47 31.71
CA ILE A 98 -13.15 -12.55 30.64
C ILE A 98 -11.85 -11.85 30.25
N VAL A 99 -11.47 -11.99 28.98
CA VAL A 99 -10.18 -11.49 28.48
C VAL A 99 -10.36 -10.54 27.31
N THR A 100 -9.44 -9.59 27.16
CA THR A 100 -9.38 -8.80 25.93
C THR A 100 -8.62 -9.54 24.84
N GLU A 101 -8.88 -9.20 23.59
CA GLU A 101 -8.44 -9.88 22.39
C GLU A 101 -6.94 -10.21 22.37
N GLY A 102 -6.07 -9.22 22.58
CA GLY A 102 -4.62 -9.43 22.58
C GLY A 102 -4.13 -10.31 23.76
N ILE A 103 -4.94 -10.53 24.81
CA ILE A 103 -4.64 -11.48 25.88
C ILE A 103 -5.01 -12.89 25.43
N MET A 104 -6.13 -13.06 24.75
CA MET A 104 -6.54 -14.36 24.20
C MET A 104 -5.47 -14.92 23.27
N THR A 105 -5.03 -14.12 22.29
CA THR A 105 -3.98 -14.52 21.33
C THR A 105 -2.72 -14.98 22.04
N ARG A 106 -2.28 -14.24 23.08
CA ARG A 106 -1.09 -14.65 23.86
C ARG A 106 -1.30 -15.89 24.70
N MET A 107 -2.49 -16.09 25.26
CA MET A 107 -2.80 -17.31 26.00
C MET A 107 -2.64 -18.53 25.09
N ILE A 108 -3.18 -18.46 23.87
CA ILE A 108 -3.07 -19.54 22.89
C ILE A 108 -1.62 -19.78 22.48
N GLN A 109 -0.83 -18.71 22.28
CA GLN A 109 0.57 -18.84 21.87
C GLN A 109 1.50 -19.32 23.00
N SER A 110 1.23 -18.94 24.24
CA SER A 110 2.02 -19.35 25.39
C SER A 110 1.74 -20.79 25.84
N ASP A 111 0.53 -21.26 25.57
CA ASP A 111 0.07 -22.61 25.86
C ASP A 111 -0.85 -23.08 24.73
N PRO A 112 -0.30 -23.64 23.64
CA PRO A 112 -1.09 -24.10 22.50
C PRO A 112 -2.04 -25.28 22.86
N GLU A 113 -1.75 -26.02 23.89
CA GLU A 113 -2.65 -27.07 24.39
C GLU A 113 -3.81 -26.51 25.19
N LEU A 114 -3.75 -25.22 25.60
CA LEU A 114 -4.80 -24.58 26.44
C LEU A 114 -5.18 -25.40 27.66
N ASP A 115 -4.17 -25.83 28.42
CA ASP A 115 -4.37 -26.73 29.53
C ASP A 115 -5.37 -26.17 30.58
N GLY A 116 -6.35 -26.98 30.96
CA GLY A 116 -7.41 -26.57 31.88
C GLY A 116 -8.45 -25.59 31.29
N ILE A 117 -8.44 -25.33 29.98
CA ILE A 117 -9.45 -24.52 29.26
C ILE A 117 -10.30 -25.47 28.40
N ASP A 118 -11.61 -25.49 28.61
CA ASP A 118 -12.51 -26.34 27.86
C ASP A 118 -13.34 -25.58 26.83
N VAL A 119 -13.57 -24.28 27.06
CA VAL A 119 -14.45 -23.46 26.22
C VAL A 119 -13.81 -22.11 25.93
N LEU A 120 -13.79 -21.75 24.65
CA LEU A 120 -13.48 -20.41 24.17
C LEU A 120 -14.75 -19.75 23.62
N ILE A 121 -15.06 -18.55 24.11
CA ILE A 121 -16.21 -17.76 23.63
C ILE A 121 -15.66 -16.49 22.98
N PHE A 122 -16.02 -16.27 21.72
CA PHE A 122 -15.73 -15.05 20.97
C PHE A 122 -16.96 -14.16 20.98
N ASP A 123 -17.02 -13.17 21.87
CA ASP A 123 -18.13 -12.23 21.92
C ASP A 123 -17.91 -11.04 20.99
N GLU A 124 -19.00 -10.42 20.54
CA GLU A 124 -19.03 -9.29 19.62
C GLU A 124 -18.19 -9.50 18.34
N PHE A 125 -18.11 -10.75 17.86
CA PHE A 125 -17.24 -11.14 16.74
C PHE A 125 -17.52 -10.36 15.43
N HIS A 126 -18.70 -9.76 15.31
CA HIS A 126 -19.04 -8.88 14.20
C HIS A 126 -18.27 -7.54 14.18
N GLU A 127 -17.53 -7.18 15.23
CA GLU A 127 -16.61 -6.03 15.19
C GLU A 127 -15.41 -6.31 14.28
N ARG A 128 -15.11 -7.60 13.99
CA ARG A 128 -14.10 -8.05 13.04
C ARG A 128 -12.74 -7.41 13.25
N SER A 129 -12.29 -7.35 14.52
CA SER A 129 -10.95 -6.92 14.86
C SER A 129 -9.90 -7.94 14.40
N ILE A 130 -8.70 -7.43 14.04
CA ILE A 130 -7.59 -8.29 13.62
C ILE A 130 -7.21 -9.32 14.69
N HIS A 131 -7.29 -8.95 15.96
CA HIS A 131 -6.96 -9.84 17.07
C HIS A 131 -8.01 -10.93 17.29
N ALA A 132 -9.30 -10.62 17.14
CA ALA A 132 -10.36 -11.63 17.22
C ALA A 132 -10.27 -12.64 16.08
N ASP A 133 -10.05 -12.15 14.84
CA ASP A 133 -9.86 -13.01 13.69
C ASP A 133 -8.61 -13.90 13.85
N THR A 134 -7.49 -13.36 14.35
CA THR A 134 -6.26 -14.13 14.63
C THR A 134 -6.47 -15.17 15.74
N ALA A 135 -7.08 -14.78 16.85
CA ALA A 135 -7.35 -15.71 17.95
C ALA A 135 -8.28 -16.84 17.52
N LEU A 136 -9.29 -16.56 16.68
CA LEU A 136 -10.17 -17.60 16.14
C LEU A 136 -9.39 -18.54 15.20
N ALA A 137 -8.56 -18.02 14.30
CA ALA A 137 -7.76 -18.83 13.39
C ALA A 137 -6.83 -19.78 14.14
N PHE A 138 -6.11 -19.29 15.17
CA PHE A 138 -5.27 -20.13 16.03
C PHE A 138 -6.09 -21.15 16.82
N SER A 139 -7.24 -20.75 17.37
CA SER A 139 -8.10 -21.67 18.13
C SER A 139 -8.64 -22.81 17.27
N LEU A 140 -8.96 -22.56 16.01
CA LEU A 140 -9.42 -23.58 15.07
C LEU A 140 -8.30 -24.55 14.70
N GLU A 141 -7.07 -24.06 14.54
CA GLU A 141 -5.91 -24.94 14.34
C GLU A 141 -5.63 -25.79 15.58
N VAL A 142 -5.64 -25.20 16.77
CA VAL A 142 -5.51 -25.91 18.06
C VAL A 142 -6.60 -26.99 18.21
N GLN A 143 -7.88 -26.63 17.93
CA GLN A 143 -8.98 -27.57 17.99
C GLN A 143 -8.78 -28.74 17.01
N SER A 144 -8.31 -28.47 15.80
CA SER A 144 -8.15 -29.53 14.78
C SER A 144 -6.92 -30.40 14.99
N ALA A 145 -5.84 -29.84 15.54
CA ALA A 145 -4.53 -30.51 15.61
C ALA A 145 -4.18 -31.04 17.01
N LEU A 146 -4.64 -30.39 18.09
CA LEU A 146 -4.22 -30.66 19.45
C LEU A 146 -5.36 -30.99 20.41
N ARG A 147 -6.53 -30.36 20.26
CA ARG A 147 -7.61 -30.35 21.24
C ARG A 147 -8.99 -30.57 20.60
N ASP A 148 -9.28 -31.75 20.12
CA ASP A 148 -10.59 -32.12 19.53
C ASP A 148 -11.77 -31.99 20.50
N ASP A 149 -11.50 -31.96 21.82
CA ASP A 149 -12.43 -31.75 22.91
C ASP A 149 -12.78 -30.26 23.16
N LEU A 150 -11.92 -29.30 22.70
CA LEU A 150 -12.11 -27.87 22.91
C LEU A 150 -13.41 -27.38 22.27
N LYS A 151 -14.21 -26.63 23.01
CA LYS A 151 -15.45 -26.04 22.53
C LYS A 151 -15.20 -24.59 22.08
N ILE A 152 -15.59 -24.25 20.86
CA ILE A 152 -15.48 -22.87 20.30
C ILE A 152 -16.88 -22.31 20.06
N ILE A 153 -17.17 -21.18 20.68
CA ILE A 153 -18.47 -20.51 20.58
C ILE A 153 -18.25 -19.11 20.01
N VAL A 154 -18.89 -18.82 18.88
CA VAL A 154 -18.84 -17.49 18.26
C VAL A 154 -20.19 -16.79 18.43
N MET A 155 -20.17 -15.66 19.13
CA MET A 155 -21.37 -14.85 19.40
C MET A 155 -21.35 -13.57 18.58
N SER A 156 -22.45 -13.29 17.89
CA SER A 156 -22.56 -12.14 17.01
C SER A 156 -23.97 -11.56 16.96
N ALA A 157 -24.06 -10.28 16.68
CA ALA A 157 -25.35 -9.60 16.44
C ALA A 157 -25.75 -9.56 14.96
N THR A 158 -24.81 -9.48 14.04
CA THR A 158 -25.08 -9.11 12.63
C THR A 158 -24.20 -9.81 11.59
N LEU A 159 -23.47 -10.88 11.96
CA LEU A 159 -22.61 -11.56 11.01
C LEU A 159 -23.38 -12.33 9.94
N ASP A 160 -22.75 -12.42 8.77
CA ASP A 160 -23.11 -13.38 7.76
C ASP A 160 -22.86 -14.80 8.30
N HIS A 161 -23.95 -15.48 8.65
CA HIS A 161 -23.88 -16.82 9.22
C HIS A 161 -23.40 -17.85 8.20
N GLU A 162 -23.64 -17.62 6.91
CA GLU A 162 -23.22 -18.51 5.82
C GLU A 162 -21.69 -18.55 5.73
N ALA A 163 -21.03 -17.38 5.75
CA ALA A 163 -19.58 -17.29 5.74
C ALA A 163 -18.95 -17.93 7.00
N LEU A 164 -19.54 -17.68 8.19
CA LEU A 164 -19.11 -18.34 9.42
C LEU A 164 -19.32 -19.86 9.37
N GLN A 165 -20.38 -20.35 8.79
CA GLN A 165 -20.68 -21.77 8.70
C GLN A 165 -19.71 -22.49 7.74
N VAL A 166 -19.21 -21.79 6.73
CA VAL A 166 -18.11 -22.31 5.89
C VAL A 166 -16.81 -22.44 6.69
N LEU A 167 -16.50 -21.46 7.54
CA LEU A 167 -15.31 -21.50 8.41
C LEU A 167 -15.44 -22.52 9.54
N LEU A 168 -16.65 -22.68 10.09
CA LEU A 168 -17.00 -23.54 11.20
C LEU A 168 -17.98 -24.64 10.74
N PRO A 169 -17.55 -25.60 9.93
CA PRO A 169 -18.44 -26.57 9.27
C PRO A 169 -19.13 -27.53 10.25
N MET A 170 -18.59 -27.70 11.45
CA MET A 170 -19.14 -28.54 12.50
C MET A 170 -20.02 -27.75 13.48
N ALA A 171 -20.26 -26.45 13.21
CA ALA A 171 -21.02 -25.63 14.14
C ALA A 171 -22.52 -25.87 14.03
N THR A 172 -23.16 -25.93 15.21
CA THR A 172 -24.61 -25.72 15.28
C THR A 172 -24.92 -24.23 15.35
N TYR A 173 -25.98 -23.83 14.66
CA TYR A 173 -26.45 -22.43 14.62
C TYR A 173 -27.67 -22.27 15.49
N VAL A 174 -27.63 -21.30 16.40
CA VAL A 174 -28.75 -20.95 17.28
C VAL A 174 -29.00 -19.45 17.14
N GLU A 175 -30.24 -19.04 16.92
CA GLU A 175 -30.65 -17.65 16.83
C GLU A 175 -31.63 -17.26 17.94
N SER A 176 -31.25 -16.22 18.70
CA SER A 176 -32.13 -15.61 19.68
C SER A 176 -32.84 -14.41 19.10
N HIS A 177 -34.12 -14.51 18.87
CA HIS A 177 -34.91 -13.37 18.39
C HIS A 177 -35.17 -12.40 19.54
N GLY A 178 -34.41 -11.27 19.54
CA GLY A 178 -34.54 -10.23 20.55
C GLY A 178 -35.94 -9.58 20.58
N ARG A 179 -36.41 -9.23 21.74
CA ARG A 179 -37.52 -8.29 21.87
C ARG A 179 -36.98 -6.87 21.65
N SER A 180 -36.96 -6.40 20.41
CA SER A 180 -36.81 -4.98 20.14
C SER A 180 -38.17 -4.35 19.93
N TYR A 181 -38.38 -3.21 20.55
CA TYR A 181 -39.52 -2.40 20.26
C TYR A 181 -39.39 -1.79 18.85
N PRO A 182 -40.52 -1.51 18.16
CA PRO A 182 -40.45 -0.91 16.83
C PRO A 182 -39.78 0.46 16.88
N VAL A 183 -38.91 0.70 15.91
CA VAL A 183 -38.23 1.99 15.70
C VAL A 183 -38.75 2.62 14.41
N ALA A 184 -39.39 3.77 14.53
CA ALA A 184 -39.83 4.54 13.39
C ALA A 184 -38.62 5.21 12.71
N THR A 185 -38.15 4.67 11.58
CA THR A 185 -37.01 5.20 10.84
C THR A 185 -37.47 6.26 9.82
N ARG A 186 -36.84 7.46 9.88
CA ARG A 186 -37.10 8.58 8.98
C ARG A 186 -35.79 8.96 8.27
N TYR A 187 -35.85 9.13 6.93
CA TYR A 187 -34.70 9.54 6.13
C TYR A 187 -34.79 11.03 5.77
N GLN A 188 -33.78 11.79 6.13
CA GLN A 188 -33.67 13.24 5.87
C GLN A 188 -32.26 13.54 5.32
N ALA A 189 -32.07 13.24 4.03
CA ALA A 189 -30.75 13.43 3.41
C ALA A 189 -30.31 14.89 3.44
N LEU A 190 -29.08 15.15 3.85
CA LEU A 190 -28.46 16.47 3.78
C LEU A 190 -28.30 16.89 2.30
N LYS A 191 -28.50 18.17 2.03
CA LYS A 191 -28.21 18.74 0.71
C LYS A 191 -26.69 18.78 0.48
N PRO A 192 -26.22 18.68 -0.78
CA PRO A 192 -24.81 18.86 -1.09
C PRO A 192 -24.28 20.19 -0.56
N GLY A 193 -23.18 20.13 0.21
CA GLY A 193 -22.55 21.32 0.82
C GLY A 193 -23.18 21.80 2.14
N GLU A 194 -24.24 21.17 2.62
CA GLU A 194 -24.84 21.51 3.92
C GLU A 194 -23.92 21.09 5.09
N PRO A 195 -23.55 22.00 6.02
CA PRO A 195 -22.66 21.66 7.13
C PRO A 195 -23.32 20.67 8.09
N LEU A 196 -22.63 19.53 8.35
CA LEU A 196 -23.11 18.44 9.19
C LEU A 196 -23.50 18.93 10.60
N VAL A 197 -22.63 19.67 11.26
CA VAL A 197 -22.84 20.10 12.67
C VAL A 197 -24.06 20.98 12.80
N ALA A 198 -24.23 21.98 11.92
CA ALA A 198 -25.39 22.87 11.93
C ALA A 198 -26.69 22.12 11.63
N SER A 199 -26.67 21.17 10.70
CA SER A 199 -27.83 20.34 10.38
C SER A 199 -28.19 19.42 11.55
N MET A 200 -27.21 18.84 12.23
CA MET A 200 -27.45 18.00 13.41
C MET A 200 -27.98 18.81 14.58
N GLU A 201 -27.45 20.01 14.82
CA GLU A 201 -27.97 20.90 15.86
C GLU A 201 -29.46 21.21 15.63
N LYS A 202 -29.80 21.63 14.42
CA LYS A 202 -31.21 21.93 14.05
C LYS A 202 -32.12 20.71 14.27
N GLN A 203 -31.69 19.53 13.84
CA GLN A 203 -32.47 18.30 13.99
C GLN A 203 -32.59 17.88 15.46
N ILE A 204 -31.55 18.02 16.27
CA ILE A 204 -31.60 17.73 17.72
C ILE A 204 -32.63 18.63 18.40
N ARG A 205 -32.59 19.94 18.15
CA ARG A 205 -33.57 20.89 18.74
C ARG A 205 -34.98 20.54 18.33
N GLN A 206 -35.21 20.19 17.07
CA GLN A 206 -36.52 19.78 16.55
C GLN A 206 -36.99 18.48 17.19
N LEU A 207 -36.15 17.46 17.28
CA LEU A 207 -36.48 16.16 17.87
C LEU A 207 -36.78 16.27 19.38
N LEU A 208 -36.00 17.10 20.10
CA LEU A 208 -36.25 17.32 21.52
C LEU A 208 -37.60 18.01 21.78
N ALA A 209 -38.08 18.82 20.84
CA ALA A 209 -39.40 19.48 20.93
C ALA A 209 -40.56 18.54 20.52
N GLN A 210 -40.30 17.58 19.64
CA GLN A 210 -41.36 16.71 19.08
C GLN A 210 -41.49 15.36 19.78
N GLU A 211 -40.42 14.84 20.34
CA GLU A 211 -40.34 13.49 20.88
C GLU A 211 -39.91 13.52 22.35
N ASN A 212 -40.37 12.53 23.12
CA ASN A 212 -39.99 12.34 24.52
C ASN A 212 -38.79 11.41 24.65
N GLY A 213 -38.12 11.42 25.81
CA GLY A 213 -36.95 10.57 26.08
C GLY A 213 -35.61 11.19 25.75
N SER A 214 -34.54 10.52 26.08
CA SER A 214 -33.16 10.96 25.78
C SER A 214 -32.77 10.66 24.34
N LEU A 215 -31.83 11.47 23.81
CA LEU A 215 -31.37 11.40 22.44
C LEU A 215 -29.91 10.90 22.35
N LEU A 216 -29.63 10.01 21.41
CA LEU A 216 -28.28 9.58 21.05
C LEU A 216 -27.99 10.02 19.61
N ALA A 217 -26.99 10.87 19.43
CA ALA A 217 -26.55 11.32 18.13
C ALA A 217 -25.20 10.69 17.75
N PHE A 218 -25.13 10.07 16.57
CA PHE A 218 -23.90 9.49 16.05
C PHE A 218 -23.18 10.45 15.11
N LEU A 219 -21.92 10.78 15.45
CA LEU A 219 -21.04 11.70 14.73
C LEU A 219 -19.76 10.99 14.27
N PRO A 220 -19.11 11.46 13.19
CA PRO A 220 -17.92 10.80 12.65
C PRO A 220 -16.68 10.88 13.58
N GLY A 221 -16.58 11.86 14.47
CA GLY A 221 -15.40 11.99 15.31
C GLY A 221 -15.48 13.09 16.38
N ALA A 222 -14.47 13.11 17.27
CA ALA A 222 -14.40 13.99 18.42
C ALA A 222 -14.52 15.49 18.08
N ALA A 223 -13.91 15.93 16.97
CA ALA A 223 -14.00 17.34 16.56
C ALA A 223 -15.45 17.77 16.29
N SER A 224 -16.20 16.96 15.56
CA SER A 224 -17.64 17.22 15.30
C SER A 224 -18.45 17.18 16.60
N ILE A 225 -18.11 16.27 17.52
CA ILE A 225 -18.76 16.19 18.83
C ILE A 225 -18.49 17.46 19.63
N THR A 226 -17.24 17.91 19.70
CA THR A 226 -16.89 19.15 20.44
C THR A 226 -17.58 20.38 19.86
N GLN A 227 -17.60 20.53 18.53
CA GLN A 227 -18.32 21.61 17.85
C GLN A 227 -19.82 21.57 18.14
N LEU A 228 -20.43 20.39 18.06
CA LEU A 228 -21.86 20.25 18.34
C LEU A 228 -22.19 20.45 19.83
N THR A 229 -21.32 20.03 20.74
CA THR A 229 -21.46 20.31 22.19
C THR A 229 -21.48 21.83 22.45
N GLN A 230 -20.59 22.58 21.80
CA GLN A 230 -20.58 24.04 21.90
C GLN A 230 -21.82 24.70 21.33
N ALA A 231 -22.28 24.22 20.15
CA ALA A 231 -23.50 24.74 19.50
C ALA A 231 -24.78 24.47 20.29
N LEU A 232 -24.79 23.40 21.11
CA LEU A 232 -25.92 23.04 21.98
C LEU A 232 -25.79 23.63 23.40
N GLY A 233 -24.86 24.50 23.65
CA GLY A 233 -24.62 25.08 24.98
C GLY A 233 -25.76 25.85 25.60
N ASP A 234 -26.76 26.27 24.82
CA ASP A 234 -27.99 26.98 25.19
C ASP A 234 -29.25 26.10 25.14
N VAL A 235 -29.09 24.78 25.09
CA VAL A 235 -30.21 23.82 25.21
C VAL A 235 -30.80 23.92 26.61
N ALA A 236 -32.12 23.75 26.74
CA ALA A 236 -32.89 23.92 27.97
C ALA A 236 -32.21 23.34 29.23
N ASP A 237 -32.35 24.02 30.37
CA ASP A 237 -31.69 23.70 31.65
C ASP A 237 -31.99 22.29 32.19
N ASP A 238 -33.06 21.63 31.70
CA ASP A 238 -33.46 20.27 32.06
C ASP A 238 -32.80 19.19 31.20
N ILE A 239 -31.93 19.57 30.25
CA ILE A 239 -31.27 18.64 29.30
C ILE A 239 -29.76 18.66 29.52
N ASP A 240 -29.18 17.49 29.75
CA ASP A 240 -27.75 17.33 29.91
C ASP A 240 -27.09 16.90 28.57
N VAL A 241 -26.19 17.72 28.01
CA VAL A 241 -25.39 17.39 26.83
C VAL A 241 -24.14 16.62 27.25
N CYS A 242 -24.02 15.36 26.83
CA CYS A 242 -22.99 14.43 27.26
C CYS A 242 -22.18 13.94 26.03
N PRO A 243 -20.94 14.41 25.82
CA PRO A 243 -20.06 13.83 24.82
C PRO A 243 -19.64 12.40 25.21
N LEU A 244 -19.49 11.50 24.20
CA LEU A 244 -19.07 10.12 24.41
C LEU A 244 -18.16 9.63 23.27
N PHE A 245 -16.86 9.59 23.53
CA PHE A 245 -15.85 9.04 22.63
C PHE A 245 -14.67 8.48 23.40
N GLY A 246 -13.88 7.59 22.78
CA GLY A 246 -12.88 6.78 23.47
C GLY A 246 -11.77 7.52 24.22
N GLN A 247 -11.54 8.78 23.93
CA GLN A 247 -10.46 9.58 24.54
C GLN A 247 -10.89 10.36 25.78
N LEU A 248 -12.17 10.31 26.15
CA LEU A 248 -12.66 10.95 27.39
C LEU A 248 -12.19 10.16 28.62
N SER A 249 -12.11 10.85 29.73
CA SER A 249 -11.85 10.20 31.02
C SER A 249 -12.97 9.21 31.39
N PHE A 250 -12.64 8.24 32.23
CA PHE A 250 -13.63 7.26 32.72
C PHE A 250 -14.86 7.94 33.34
N ALA A 251 -14.64 9.00 34.14
CA ALA A 251 -15.73 9.73 34.79
C ALA A 251 -16.67 10.40 33.77
N GLU A 252 -16.13 10.98 32.72
CA GLU A 252 -16.93 11.60 31.64
C GLU A 252 -17.71 10.55 30.85
N GLN A 253 -17.08 9.40 30.52
CA GLN A 253 -17.77 8.31 29.87
C GLN A 253 -18.90 7.74 30.75
N GLN A 254 -18.66 7.56 32.04
CA GLN A 254 -19.68 7.11 32.99
C GLN A 254 -20.86 8.10 33.09
N LYS A 255 -20.60 9.40 33.08
CA LYS A 255 -21.66 10.42 33.06
C LYS A 255 -22.57 10.28 31.83
N ALA A 256 -22.02 9.97 30.67
CA ALA A 256 -22.82 9.76 29.46
C ALA A 256 -23.63 8.46 29.48
N ILE A 257 -23.11 7.40 30.14
CA ILE A 257 -23.73 6.06 30.20
C ILE A 257 -24.78 5.98 31.30
N ALA A 258 -24.47 6.46 32.52
CA ALA A 258 -25.32 6.32 33.69
C ALA A 258 -26.71 6.98 33.52
N PRO A 259 -27.76 6.45 34.17
CA PRO A 259 -29.07 7.08 34.15
C PRO A 259 -28.99 8.52 34.68
N THR A 260 -29.83 9.39 34.13
CA THR A 260 -29.89 10.79 34.64
C THR A 260 -30.66 10.89 35.96
N PRO A 261 -30.14 11.64 36.93
CA PRO A 261 -30.88 11.87 38.16
C PRO A 261 -32.17 12.64 37.88
N ASN A 262 -33.17 12.39 38.68
CA ASN A 262 -34.42 13.20 38.73
C ASN A 262 -35.22 13.32 37.44
N GLY A 263 -35.15 12.30 36.53
CA GLY A 263 -35.97 12.33 35.32
C GLY A 263 -35.57 13.35 34.27
N ARG A 264 -34.38 13.97 34.38
CA ARG A 264 -33.80 14.86 33.35
C ARG A 264 -33.55 14.12 32.06
N ARG A 265 -33.65 14.81 30.96
CA ARG A 265 -33.33 14.25 29.63
C ARG A 265 -31.83 14.43 29.35
N LYS A 266 -31.26 13.58 28.52
CA LYS A 266 -29.90 13.77 28.03
C LYS A 266 -29.78 13.70 26.52
N VAL A 267 -28.83 14.44 25.97
CA VAL A 267 -28.35 14.35 24.59
C VAL A 267 -26.95 13.78 24.62
N VAL A 268 -26.81 12.52 24.21
CA VAL A 268 -25.50 11.87 24.13
C VAL A 268 -24.96 12.04 22.71
N LEU A 269 -23.79 12.69 22.57
CA LEU A 269 -23.11 12.87 21.31
C LEU A 269 -21.97 11.88 21.21
N ALA A 270 -22.11 10.87 20.37
CA ALA A 270 -21.22 9.73 20.36
C ALA A 270 -20.59 9.43 18.99
N THR A 271 -19.43 8.80 18.99
CA THR A 271 -18.89 8.06 17.85
C THR A 271 -19.48 6.65 17.82
N ASN A 272 -18.95 5.78 16.97
CA ASN A 272 -19.30 4.35 16.90
C ASN A 272 -19.11 3.60 18.24
N ILE A 273 -18.47 4.20 19.25
CA ILE A 273 -18.34 3.60 20.61
C ILE A 273 -19.70 3.26 21.22
N ALA A 274 -20.75 4.01 20.87
CA ALA A 274 -22.11 3.76 21.35
C ALA A 274 -22.91 2.80 20.45
N GLU A 275 -22.30 2.24 19.40
CA GLU A 275 -22.99 1.38 18.42
C GLU A 275 -23.23 -0.04 18.97
N THR A 276 -22.27 -0.62 19.70
CA THR A 276 -22.32 -2.01 20.16
C THR A 276 -22.28 -2.15 21.70
N SER A 277 -21.20 -2.38 22.30
CA SER A 277 -20.96 -2.90 23.67
C SER A 277 -21.45 -2.03 24.84
N LEU A 278 -21.95 -0.82 24.64
CA LEU A 278 -22.40 0.06 25.72
C LEU A 278 -23.93 0.17 25.76
N THR A 279 -24.53 -0.06 26.93
CA THR A 279 -25.95 0.22 27.16
C THR A 279 -26.09 1.60 27.80
N ILE A 280 -26.75 2.51 27.08
CA ILE A 280 -27.09 3.84 27.58
C ILE A 280 -28.58 3.84 27.90
N GLU A 281 -28.92 4.06 29.17
CA GLU A 281 -30.30 3.99 29.59
C GLU A 281 -31.11 5.23 29.13
N GLY A 282 -32.42 5.00 28.89
CA GLY A 282 -33.38 6.07 28.57
C GLY A 282 -33.30 6.63 27.14
N ILE A 283 -32.49 6.04 26.25
CA ILE A 283 -32.41 6.45 24.83
C ILE A 283 -33.66 5.97 24.12
N ARG A 284 -34.39 6.91 23.53
CA ARG A 284 -35.58 6.72 22.69
C ARG A 284 -35.46 7.34 21.32
N ILE A 285 -34.56 8.30 21.17
CA ILE A 285 -34.33 9.01 19.93
C ILE A 285 -32.94 8.76 19.46
N VAL A 286 -32.76 8.37 18.20
CA VAL A 286 -31.45 8.26 17.56
C VAL A 286 -31.39 9.24 16.37
N LEU A 287 -30.30 10.01 16.30
CA LEU A 287 -29.94 10.83 15.14
C LEU A 287 -28.63 10.29 14.56
N ASP A 288 -28.68 9.79 13.33
CA ASP A 288 -27.55 9.14 12.69
C ASP A 288 -27.02 9.95 11.49
N SER A 289 -25.77 10.42 11.60
CA SER A 289 -25.09 11.11 10.49
C SER A 289 -24.78 10.20 9.30
N GLY A 290 -24.78 8.88 9.49
CA GLY A 290 -24.35 7.91 8.47
C GLY A 290 -22.87 7.90 8.20
N LEU A 291 -22.07 8.52 9.08
CA LEU A 291 -20.63 8.67 8.91
C LEU A 291 -19.86 8.10 10.09
N GLU A 292 -18.66 7.63 9.79
CA GLU A 292 -17.67 7.24 10.78
C GLU A 292 -16.27 7.64 10.34
N ARG A 293 -15.31 7.67 11.25
CA ARG A 293 -13.89 7.74 10.94
C ARG A 293 -13.28 6.36 11.07
N ARG A 294 -12.58 5.93 10.02
CA ARG A 294 -11.92 4.63 9.95
C ARG A 294 -10.45 4.82 9.66
N ALA A 295 -9.60 4.13 10.41
CA ALA A 295 -8.18 4.04 10.11
C ALA A 295 -7.98 3.10 8.91
N ARG A 296 -7.19 3.52 7.93
CA ARG A 296 -6.83 2.73 6.78
C ARG A 296 -5.33 2.83 6.53
N PHE A 297 -4.66 1.71 6.48
CA PHE A 297 -3.25 1.65 6.16
C PHE A 297 -3.02 1.81 4.66
N ASP A 298 -2.13 2.72 4.27
CA ASP A 298 -1.75 2.94 2.88
C ASP A 298 -0.45 2.20 2.57
N LEU A 299 -0.58 1.11 1.82
CA LEU A 299 0.56 0.26 1.42
C LEU A 299 1.66 1.03 0.70
N LYS A 300 1.33 2.07 -0.07
CA LYS A 300 2.34 2.83 -0.82
C LYS A 300 3.23 3.68 0.09
N THR A 301 2.67 4.20 1.17
CA THR A 301 3.37 5.15 2.06
C THR A 301 3.79 4.53 3.38
N GLY A 302 3.26 3.37 3.76
CA GLY A 302 3.46 2.78 5.09
C GLY A 302 2.85 3.60 6.23
N ILE A 303 1.83 4.43 5.93
CA ILE A 303 1.23 5.37 6.87
C ILE A 303 -0.27 5.09 6.97
N THR A 304 -0.78 5.09 8.20
CA THR A 304 -2.22 4.98 8.44
C THR A 304 -2.92 6.32 8.18
N ARG A 305 -4.02 6.28 7.43
CA ARG A 305 -4.91 7.43 7.21
C ARG A 305 -6.17 7.28 8.03
N LEU A 306 -6.67 8.38 8.53
CA LEU A 306 -7.99 8.43 9.15
C LEU A 306 -8.98 9.02 8.14
N GLU A 307 -9.74 8.15 7.50
CA GLU A 307 -10.71 8.53 6.47
C GLU A 307 -12.11 8.66 7.08
N GLN A 308 -12.88 9.69 6.66
CA GLN A 308 -14.29 9.75 6.94
C GLN A 308 -15.04 9.00 5.86
N VAL A 309 -15.74 7.94 6.26
CA VAL A 309 -16.46 7.04 5.37
C VAL A 309 -17.93 6.93 5.78
N ARG A 310 -18.76 6.44 4.87
CA ARG A 310 -20.14 6.06 5.19
C ARG A 310 -20.15 4.72 5.92
N ILE A 311 -21.10 4.58 6.84
CA ILE A 311 -21.27 3.35 7.63
C ILE A 311 -21.88 2.24 6.77
N ALA A 312 -21.63 0.98 7.18
CA ALA A 312 -22.27 -0.19 6.61
C ALA A 312 -23.78 -0.25 6.95
N GLN A 313 -24.53 -1.07 6.21
CA GLN A 313 -25.99 -1.23 6.44
C GLN A 313 -26.26 -1.80 7.84
N SER A 314 -25.51 -2.80 8.27
CA SER A 314 -25.64 -3.40 9.62
C SER A 314 -25.35 -2.39 10.74
N SER A 315 -24.37 -1.50 10.56
CA SER A 315 -24.10 -0.41 11.50
C SER A 315 -25.28 0.57 11.61
N ALA A 316 -25.90 0.92 10.50
CA ALA A 316 -27.10 1.76 10.50
C ALA A 316 -28.28 1.11 11.25
N GLU A 317 -28.43 -0.20 11.14
CA GLU A 317 -29.45 -0.96 11.87
C GLU A 317 -29.14 -1.04 13.37
N GLN A 318 -27.88 -1.30 13.73
CA GLN A 318 -27.44 -1.34 15.14
C GLN A 318 -27.62 0.04 15.81
N ARG A 319 -27.26 1.13 15.11
CA ARG A 319 -27.49 2.50 15.61
C ARG A 319 -28.97 2.78 15.83
N ALA A 320 -29.82 2.45 14.85
CA ALA A 320 -31.26 2.62 14.98
C ALA A 320 -31.85 1.80 16.14
N GLY A 321 -31.38 0.55 16.31
CA GLY A 321 -31.80 -0.35 17.39
C GLY A 321 -31.53 0.18 18.79
N ARG A 322 -30.67 1.20 18.96
CA ARG A 322 -30.46 1.88 20.25
C ARG A 322 -31.71 2.60 20.75
N ALA A 323 -32.59 3.06 19.84
CA ALA A 323 -33.84 3.72 20.20
C ALA A 323 -34.93 2.75 20.68
N GLY A 324 -34.89 1.47 20.24
CA GLY A 324 -35.93 0.47 20.49
C GLY A 324 -35.64 -0.53 21.62
N ARG A 325 -34.77 -0.21 22.59
CA ARG A 325 -34.36 -1.17 23.63
C ARG A 325 -35.38 -1.36 24.75
N LEU A 326 -35.95 -0.29 25.25
CA LEU A 326 -36.84 -0.30 26.41
C LEU A 326 -38.29 0.02 26.03
N GLU A 327 -38.50 0.79 24.97
CA GLU A 327 -39.82 1.23 24.50
C GLU A 327 -39.74 1.58 22.98
N PRO A 328 -40.86 1.79 22.29
CA PRO A 328 -40.87 2.24 20.90
C PRO A 328 -40.12 3.55 20.72
N GLY A 329 -39.24 3.60 19.73
CA GLY A 329 -38.37 4.74 19.49
C GLY A 329 -38.40 5.30 18.08
N VAL A 330 -37.62 6.35 17.87
CA VAL A 330 -37.45 7.05 16.58
C VAL A 330 -36.00 7.11 16.19
N CYS A 331 -35.71 6.82 14.91
CA CYS A 331 -34.38 7.01 14.32
C CYS A 331 -34.50 7.95 13.13
N VAL A 332 -33.76 9.06 13.16
CA VAL A 332 -33.60 9.97 12.02
C VAL A 332 -32.24 9.80 11.40
N ARG A 333 -32.20 9.45 10.11
CA ARG A 333 -31.01 9.21 9.30
C ARG A 333 -30.76 10.41 8.40
N LEU A 334 -29.61 11.09 8.53
CA LEU A 334 -29.24 12.26 7.72
C LEU A 334 -28.68 11.88 6.34
N TYR A 335 -29.18 10.81 5.78
CA TYR A 335 -28.86 10.29 4.45
C TYR A 335 -30.08 9.61 3.84
N SER A 336 -30.06 9.32 2.53
CA SER A 336 -31.18 8.67 1.86
C SER A 336 -31.08 7.13 1.99
N GLU A 337 -32.22 6.46 1.87
CA GLU A 337 -32.28 5.00 1.82
C GLU A 337 -31.48 4.44 0.64
N ALA A 338 -31.53 5.11 -0.52
CA ALA A 338 -30.73 4.73 -1.68
C ALA A 338 -29.21 4.79 -1.41
N GLN A 339 -28.75 5.83 -0.69
CA GLN A 339 -27.36 5.94 -0.30
C GLN A 339 -26.93 4.81 0.67
N LEU A 340 -27.82 4.38 1.56
CA LEU A 340 -27.54 3.26 2.47
C LEU A 340 -27.46 1.93 1.72
N LYS A 341 -28.37 1.67 0.79
CA LYS A 341 -28.37 0.43 -0.02
C LYS A 341 -27.10 0.25 -0.88
N LEU A 342 -26.39 1.34 -1.18
CA LEU A 342 -25.10 1.30 -1.87
C LEU A 342 -23.92 0.95 -0.95
N GLN A 343 -24.13 0.94 0.36
CA GLN A 343 -23.05 0.58 1.31
C GLN A 343 -22.96 -0.94 1.47
N PRO A 344 -21.77 -1.45 1.87
CA PRO A 344 -21.63 -2.87 2.19
C PRO A 344 -22.61 -3.30 3.28
N MET A 345 -23.00 -4.56 3.26
CA MET A 345 -23.91 -5.13 4.25
C MET A 345 -23.30 -5.07 5.66
N VAL A 346 -22.00 -5.41 5.79
CA VAL A 346 -21.24 -5.41 7.04
C VAL A 346 -19.99 -4.54 6.91
N PRO A 347 -19.41 -4.05 8.01
CA PRO A 347 -18.14 -3.34 8.00
C PRO A 347 -17.02 -4.20 7.40
N VAL A 348 -16.11 -3.57 6.67
CA VAL A 348 -14.89 -4.24 6.17
C VAL A 348 -14.05 -4.67 7.36
N ALA A 349 -13.61 -5.92 7.38
CA ALA A 349 -12.77 -6.47 8.43
C ALA A 349 -11.47 -5.67 8.60
N GLU A 350 -11.01 -5.51 9.84
CA GLU A 350 -9.81 -4.74 10.17
C GLU A 350 -8.56 -5.31 9.49
N ILE A 351 -8.48 -6.64 9.38
CA ILE A 351 -7.38 -7.36 8.74
C ILE A 351 -7.13 -6.95 7.27
N ILE A 352 -8.16 -6.44 6.58
CA ILE A 352 -8.06 -5.99 5.17
C ILE A 352 -7.46 -4.59 5.05
N GLN A 353 -7.49 -3.75 6.09
CA GLN A 353 -7.18 -2.33 6.00
C GLN A 353 -6.16 -1.82 7.03
N SER A 354 -5.73 -2.63 7.96
CA SER A 354 -4.76 -2.25 9.00
C SER A 354 -3.31 -2.52 8.60
N ASP A 355 -2.37 -1.96 9.36
CA ASP A 355 -0.97 -2.38 9.33
C ASP A 355 -0.87 -3.82 9.83
N LEU A 356 -0.30 -4.69 9.00
CA LEU A 356 -0.19 -6.12 9.32
C LEU A 356 1.16 -6.51 9.95
N ALA A 357 2.03 -5.55 10.31
CA ALA A 357 3.31 -5.87 10.94
C ALA A 357 3.13 -6.62 12.28
N PRO A 358 2.19 -6.25 13.16
CA PRO A 358 1.90 -7.05 14.35
C PRO A 358 1.43 -8.46 14.01
N LEU A 359 0.52 -8.61 13.04
CA LEU A 359 0.03 -9.92 12.62
C LEU A 359 1.15 -10.79 12.03
N ALA A 360 2.02 -10.21 11.20
CA ALA A 360 3.16 -10.93 10.63
C ALA A 360 4.11 -11.45 11.70
N LEU A 361 4.33 -10.68 12.78
CA LEU A 361 5.11 -11.10 13.93
C LEU A 361 4.43 -12.27 14.68
N GLU A 362 3.11 -12.18 14.90
CA GLU A 362 2.30 -13.22 15.54
C GLU A 362 2.31 -14.52 14.74
N LEU A 363 2.12 -14.46 13.41
CA LEU A 363 2.14 -15.63 12.54
C LEU A 363 3.52 -16.29 12.50
N ALA A 364 4.59 -15.51 12.43
CA ALA A 364 5.94 -16.03 12.47
C ALA A 364 6.30 -16.69 13.82
N GLN A 365 5.80 -16.13 14.93
CA GLN A 365 5.93 -16.75 16.27
C GLN A 365 5.11 -18.04 16.38
N TRP A 366 3.95 -18.08 15.76
CA TRP A 366 3.10 -19.27 15.71
C TRP A 366 3.71 -20.41 14.88
N GLY A 367 4.57 -20.07 13.93
CA GLY A 367 5.22 -20.99 12.98
C GLY A 367 4.51 -21.12 11.64
N ALA A 368 3.48 -20.31 11.37
CA ALA A 368 2.83 -20.24 10.06
C ALA A 368 3.73 -19.52 9.06
N GLN A 369 4.08 -20.19 7.96
CA GLN A 369 4.93 -19.61 6.92
C GLN A 369 4.13 -18.64 6.05
N GLU A 370 2.93 -19.04 5.65
CA GLU A 370 2.01 -18.20 4.90
C GLU A 370 0.71 -17.99 5.68
N ALA A 371 0.06 -16.86 5.43
CA ALA A 371 -1.24 -16.59 6.07
C ALA A 371 -2.30 -17.64 5.65
N THR A 372 -2.16 -18.21 4.45
CA THR A 372 -3.05 -19.26 3.92
C THR A 372 -2.96 -20.59 4.67
N ASP A 373 -1.98 -20.76 5.53
CA ASP A 373 -1.83 -22.00 6.32
C ASP A 373 -2.89 -22.10 7.42
N LEU A 374 -3.55 -20.99 7.75
CA LEU A 374 -4.56 -20.89 8.80
C LEU A 374 -5.97 -20.63 8.23
N PRO A 375 -7.01 -21.09 8.95
CA PRO A 375 -8.39 -20.84 8.54
C PRO A 375 -8.85 -19.43 8.93
N TRP A 376 -9.05 -18.57 7.92
CA TRP A 376 -9.51 -17.20 8.10
C TRP A 376 -10.93 -17.01 7.56
N LEU A 377 -11.69 -16.13 8.19
CA LEU A 377 -12.94 -15.65 7.61
C LEU A 377 -12.68 -14.70 6.43
N ASP A 378 -11.71 -13.79 6.58
CA ASP A 378 -11.14 -12.98 5.50
C ASP A 378 -9.63 -13.14 5.51
N LEU A 379 -9.06 -13.56 4.38
CA LEU A 379 -7.63 -13.76 4.23
C LEU A 379 -6.88 -12.41 4.26
N PRO A 380 -5.78 -12.28 5.03
CA PRO A 380 -4.93 -11.10 5.00
C PRO A 380 -4.41 -10.83 3.59
N PRO A 381 -4.44 -9.56 3.08
CA PRO A 381 -3.97 -9.25 1.75
C PRO A 381 -2.48 -9.55 1.58
N ALA A 382 -2.11 -10.33 0.56
CA ALA A 382 -0.73 -10.77 0.32
C ALA A 382 0.27 -9.59 0.20
N ALA A 383 -0.12 -8.51 -0.48
CA ALA A 383 0.73 -7.32 -0.60
C ALA A 383 0.98 -6.62 0.74
N ALA A 384 -0.02 -6.58 1.63
CA ALA A 384 0.11 -6.02 2.97
C ALA A 384 1.00 -6.90 3.85
N MET A 385 0.86 -8.22 3.75
CA MET A 385 1.74 -9.18 4.45
C MET A 385 3.18 -9.08 3.98
N ALA A 386 3.43 -8.97 2.68
CA ALA A 386 4.78 -8.80 2.13
C ALA A 386 5.44 -7.51 2.65
N GLN A 387 4.70 -6.40 2.68
CA GLN A 387 5.19 -5.13 3.23
C GLN A 387 5.44 -5.23 4.74
N ALA A 388 4.56 -5.88 5.50
CA ALA A 388 4.74 -6.11 6.93
C ALA A 388 6.01 -6.91 7.23
N ARG A 389 6.26 -7.99 6.50
CA ARG A 389 7.48 -8.80 6.61
C ARG A 389 8.74 -8.00 6.25
N SER A 390 8.70 -7.22 5.17
CA SER A 390 9.80 -6.33 4.79
C SER A 390 10.13 -5.32 5.90
N LEU A 391 9.12 -4.76 6.55
CA LEU A 391 9.32 -3.89 7.71
C LEU A 391 9.97 -4.64 8.88
N LEU A 392 9.50 -5.84 9.21
CA LEU A 392 10.10 -6.66 10.29
C LEU A 392 11.55 -7.03 9.99
N CYS A 393 11.92 -7.31 8.74
CA CYS A 393 13.29 -7.50 8.31
C CYS A 393 14.12 -6.21 8.52
N THR A 394 13.60 -5.05 8.10
CA THR A 394 14.25 -3.75 8.29
C THR A 394 14.50 -3.44 9.77
N LEU A 395 13.58 -3.83 10.64
CA LEU A 395 13.69 -3.68 12.10
C LEU A 395 14.58 -4.74 12.76
N GLY A 396 15.12 -5.70 12.01
CA GLY A 396 15.95 -6.79 12.52
C GLY A 396 15.17 -7.84 13.33
N LEU A 397 13.84 -7.83 13.28
CA LEU A 397 12.99 -8.78 14.00
C LEU A 397 12.78 -10.08 13.21
N MET A 398 13.01 -10.05 11.91
CA MET A 398 12.88 -11.17 10.98
C MET A 398 14.09 -11.22 10.06
N ASP A 399 14.52 -12.41 9.66
CA ASP A 399 15.63 -12.61 8.72
C ASP A 399 15.12 -12.67 7.27
N GLU A 400 16.06 -12.79 6.31
CA GLU A 400 15.73 -12.90 4.88
C GLU A 400 14.96 -14.18 4.53
N ARG A 401 14.98 -15.20 5.39
CA ARG A 401 14.21 -16.43 5.26
C ARG A 401 12.84 -16.34 5.89
N GLN A 402 12.45 -15.13 6.33
CA GLN A 402 11.19 -14.85 7.01
C GLN A 402 11.02 -15.58 8.36
N GLN A 403 12.15 -15.92 9.00
CA GLN A 403 12.16 -16.52 10.34
C GLN A 403 12.39 -15.44 11.40
N LEU A 404 11.79 -15.60 12.57
CA LEU A 404 12.06 -14.69 13.69
C LEU A 404 13.50 -14.78 14.13
N THR A 405 14.16 -13.64 14.24
CA THR A 405 15.45 -13.51 14.90
C THR A 405 15.29 -13.66 16.42
N THR A 406 16.41 -13.74 17.15
CA THR A 406 16.38 -13.69 18.62
C THR A 406 15.69 -12.40 19.11
N GLN A 407 15.94 -11.26 18.44
CA GLN A 407 15.27 -10.00 18.72
C GLN A 407 13.78 -10.03 18.37
N GLY A 408 13.39 -10.74 17.31
CA GLY A 408 11.99 -10.93 16.94
C GLY A 408 11.19 -11.69 18.01
N LYS A 409 11.77 -12.74 18.56
CA LYS A 409 11.16 -13.50 19.68
C LYS A 409 11.03 -12.63 20.93
N ALA A 410 12.09 -11.93 21.31
CA ALA A 410 12.06 -10.99 22.44
C ALA A 410 11.04 -9.84 22.23
N ALA A 411 10.90 -9.34 21.00
CA ALA A 411 9.92 -8.32 20.64
C ALA A 411 8.48 -8.81 20.82
N HIS A 412 8.21 -10.05 20.44
CA HIS A 412 6.91 -10.69 20.67
C HIS A 412 6.59 -10.81 22.18
N GLU A 413 7.54 -11.26 23.00
CA GLU A 413 7.37 -11.37 24.45
C GLU A 413 7.09 -10.03 25.15
N LEU A 414 7.72 -8.93 24.66
CA LEU A 414 7.44 -7.59 25.16
C LEU A 414 5.97 -7.19 24.99
N GLY A 415 5.34 -7.63 23.91
CA GLY A 415 3.93 -7.40 23.63
C GLY A 415 3.56 -5.94 23.49
N VAL A 416 4.40 -5.21 22.78
CA VAL A 416 4.17 -3.86 22.28
C VAL A 416 4.25 -3.88 20.76
N GLU A 417 3.89 -2.78 20.11
CA GLU A 417 4.03 -2.62 18.67
C GLU A 417 5.45 -3.01 18.20
N PRO A 418 5.62 -3.75 17.10
CA PRO A 418 6.93 -4.24 16.65
C PRO A 418 8.00 -3.14 16.53
N ARG A 419 7.63 -1.95 16.08
CA ARG A 419 8.53 -0.80 16.00
C ARG A 419 9.06 -0.35 17.37
N ILE A 420 8.19 -0.32 18.36
CA ILE A 420 8.53 0.05 19.74
C ILE A 420 9.40 -1.05 20.38
N ALA A 421 9.06 -2.30 20.14
CA ALA A 421 9.88 -3.43 20.61
C ALA A 421 11.29 -3.39 20.02
N ALA A 422 11.42 -3.19 18.70
CA ALA A 422 12.71 -3.07 18.03
C ALA A 422 13.56 -1.93 18.61
N MET A 423 12.95 -0.76 18.86
CA MET A 423 13.61 0.38 19.50
C MET A 423 14.15 0.03 20.88
N LEU A 424 13.35 -0.56 21.73
CA LEU A 424 13.73 -0.91 23.10
C LEU A 424 14.87 -1.92 23.12
N LEU A 425 14.78 -2.97 22.31
CA LEU A 425 15.81 -4.02 22.21
C LEU A 425 17.11 -3.50 21.60
N ALA A 426 17.03 -2.62 20.59
CA ALA A 426 18.20 -1.98 20.02
C ALA A 426 18.87 -1.02 21.02
N ALA A 427 18.09 -0.21 21.73
CA ALA A 427 18.58 0.73 22.72
C ALA A 427 19.27 0.04 23.91
N GLN A 428 18.80 -1.13 24.32
CA GLN A 428 19.42 -1.96 25.36
C GLN A 428 20.86 -2.36 25.00
N ASN A 429 21.13 -2.60 23.71
CA ASN A 429 22.46 -2.96 23.22
C ASN A 429 23.40 -1.76 23.03
N LEU A 430 22.89 -0.53 23.08
CA LEU A 430 23.70 0.68 22.89
C LEU A 430 24.27 1.18 24.23
N SER A 431 23.41 1.70 25.13
CA SER A 431 23.82 2.13 26.46
C SER A 431 22.62 2.35 27.37
N THR A 432 22.91 2.47 28.69
CA THR A 432 21.86 2.80 29.69
C THR A 432 21.12 4.10 29.35
N ALA A 433 21.82 5.13 28.85
CA ALA A 433 21.20 6.40 28.47
C ALA A 433 20.22 6.23 27.30
N HIS A 434 20.58 5.44 26.27
CA HIS A 434 19.68 5.10 25.17
C HIS A 434 18.48 4.33 25.68
N MET A 435 18.67 3.37 26.58
CA MET A 435 17.60 2.59 27.16
C MET A 435 16.59 3.45 27.92
N GLN A 436 17.08 4.37 28.79
CA GLN A 436 16.20 5.29 29.52
C GLN A 436 15.40 6.20 28.58
N SER A 437 16.04 6.70 27.53
CA SER A 437 15.41 7.55 26.52
C SER A 437 14.38 6.76 25.68
N ALA A 438 14.67 5.51 25.33
CA ALA A 438 13.74 4.63 24.61
C ALA A 438 12.51 4.28 25.46
N LEU A 439 12.68 3.98 26.76
CA LEU A 439 11.58 3.72 27.69
C LEU A 439 10.68 4.96 27.85
N ALA A 440 11.29 6.14 27.97
CA ALA A 440 10.57 7.40 28.04
C ALA A 440 9.77 7.66 26.75
N LEU A 441 10.41 7.49 25.58
CA LEU A 441 9.75 7.68 24.29
C LEU A 441 8.61 6.68 24.06
N ALA A 442 8.82 5.41 24.42
CA ALA A 442 7.76 4.39 24.33
C ALA A 442 6.52 4.77 25.15
N ALA A 443 6.72 5.29 26.38
CA ALA A 443 5.63 5.75 27.22
C ALA A 443 4.91 7.00 26.67
N LEU A 444 5.67 7.92 26.06
CA LEU A 444 5.11 9.12 25.41
C LEU A 444 4.29 8.76 24.16
N LEU A 445 4.76 7.83 23.34
CA LEU A 445 4.07 7.41 22.11
C LEU A 445 2.76 6.66 22.38
N GLU A 446 2.64 5.98 23.52
CA GLU A 446 1.37 5.36 23.94
C GLU A 446 0.33 6.37 24.45
N GLU A 447 0.79 7.52 24.97
CA GLU A 447 -0.05 8.55 25.55
C GLU A 447 0.26 9.94 24.94
N PRO A 448 0.15 10.10 23.59
CA PRO A 448 0.57 11.32 22.93
C PRO A 448 -0.22 12.54 23.39
N GLU A 449 0.46 13.65 23.55
CA GLU A 449 -0.18 14.95 23.85
C GLU A 449 -0.74 15.55 22.56
N ARG A 450 -1.98 16.01 22.60
CA ARG A 450 -2.64 16.56 21.41
C ARG A 450 -2.10 17.94 21.06
N GLN A 451 -2.04 18.24 19.77
CA GLN A 451 -1.65 19.55 19.23
C GLN A 451 -0.22 19.98 19.61
N VAL A 452 0.60 19.07 20.10
CA VAL A 452 2.02 19.31 20.37
C VAL A 452 2.82 18.57 19.31
N LEU A 453 3.37 19.32 18.36
CA LEU A 453 4.18 18.75 17.28
C LEU A 453 5.51 18.23 17.82
N ASP A 454 6.19 19.02 18.63
CA ASP A 454 7.50 18.67 19.19
C ASP A 454 7.36 17.81 20.44
N VAL A 455 7.70 16.52 20.31
CA VAL A 455 7.64 15.56 21.43
C VAL A 455 8.63 15.88 22.54
N GLN A 456 9.71 16.60 22.26
CA GLN A 456 10.66 17.06 23.26
C GLN A 456 9.98 18.04 24.23
N HIS A 457 9.04 18.86 23.73
CA HIS A 457 8.25 19.73 24.57
C HIS A 457 7.34 18.94 25.53
N SER A 458 6.65 17.92 25.04
CA SER A 458 5.85 17.02 25.88
C SER A 458 6.70 16.30 26.94
N PHE A 459 7.92 15.89 26.56
CA PHE A 459 8.86 15.27 27.50
C PHE A 459 9.27 16.24 28.62
N HIS A 460 9.63 17.48 28.30
CA HIS A 460 9.96 18.50 29.31
C HIS A 460 8.79 18.76 30.26
N ARG A 461 7.56 18.83 29.78
CA ARG A 461 6.37 18.96 30.63
C ARG A 461 6.19 17.76 31.55
N TRP A 462 6.48 16.54 31.07
CA TRP A 462 6.48 15.35 31.91
C TRP A 462 7.55 15.41 32.97
N GLN A 463 8.78 15.79 32.65
CA GLN A 463 9.89 15.98 33.59
C GLN A 463 9.56 16.97 34.70
N GLN A 464 8.84 18.04 34.35
CA GLN A 464 8.38 19.07 35.31
C GLN A 464 7.13 18.67 36.11
N GLY A 465 6.59 17.48 35.90
CA GLY A 465 5.35 17.04 36.52
C GLY A 465 4.08 17.76 36.04
N LYS A 466 4.17 18.53 34.94
CA LYS A 466 3.08 19.33 34.36
C LYS A 466 2.26 18.58 33.30
N HIS A 467 2.70 17.40 32.92
CA HIS A 467 1.96 16.59 31.97
C HIS A 467 0.79 15.89 32.66
N ASN A 468 -0.42 15.98 32.11
CA ASN A 468 -1.66 15.46 32.74
C ASN A 468 -1.66 13.92 32.93
N LYS A 469 -0.84 13.17 32.15
CA LYS A 469 -0.68 11.73 32.22
C LYS A 469 0.67 11.27 32.80
N ALA A 470 1.40 12.14 33.48
CA ALA A 470 2.75 11.86 34.00
C ALA A 470 2.82 10.57 34.83
N ARG A 471 1.80 10.31 35.68
CA ARG A 471 1.74 9.10 36.50
C ARG A 471 1.59 7.84 35.63
N THR A 472 0.72 7.85 34.64
CA THR A 472 0.48 6.73 33.72
C THR A 472 1.75 6.43 32.92
N MET A 473 2.43 7.45 32.41
CA MET A 473 3.68 7.31 31.66
C MET A 473 4.80 6.72 32.54
N ASN A 474 4.97 7.18 33.77
CA ASN A 474 5.92 6.61 34.71
C ASN A 474 5.64 5.12 34.97
N GLN A 475 4.37 4.77 35.26
CA GLN A 475 3.97 3.39 35.46
C GLN A 475 4.26 2.53 34.22
N ARG A 476 4.01 3.08 33.05
CA ARG A 476 4.23 2.38 31.78
C ARG A 476 5.72 2.15 31.49
N ALA A 477 6.53 3.19 31.60
CA ALA A 477 7.98 3.09 31.43
C ALA A 477 8.60 2.11 32.42
N THR A 478 8.19 2.15 33.70
CA THR A 478 8.62 1.20 34.71
C THR A 478 8.22 -0.23 34.37
N ALA A 479 6.99 -0.45 33.93
CA ALA A 479 6.50 -1.80 33.53
C ALA A 479 7.25 -2.35 32.32
N LEU A 480 7.62 -1.52 31.35
CA LEU A 480 8.44 -1.91 30.22
C LEU A 480 9.87 -2.23 30.65
N ALA A 481 10.47 -1.41 31.51
CA ALA A 481 11.80 -1.65 32.07
C ALA A 481 11.89 -3.00 32.79
N HIS A 482 10.91 -3.32 33.64
CA HIS A 482 10.86 -4.63 34.32
C HIS A 482 10.81 -5.82 33.37
N LYS A 483 10.14 -5.69 32.23
CA LYS A 483 10.13 -6.77 31.23
C LYS A 483 11.47 -6.98 30.54
N LEU A 484 12.35 -5.99 30.61
CA LEU A 484 13.69 -5.99 30.03
C LEU A 484 14.79 -6.18 31.10
N ASP A 485 14.39 -6.60 32.31
CA ASP A 485 15.28 -6.74 33.47
C ASP A 485 16.08 -5.47 33.79
N ASP A 486 15.45 -4.30 33.59
CA ASP A 486 16.04 -2.98 33.80
C ASP A 486 15.14 -2.14 34.74
N SER A 487 15.59 -0.92 35.08
CA SER A 487 14.87 0.05 35.86
C SER A 487 14.67 1.35 35.11
N PHE A 488 13.60 2.08 35.38
CA PHE A 488 13.36 3.39 34.81
C PHE A 488 13.52 4.52 35.82
N ASP A 489 14.36 5.49 35.48
CA ASP A 489 14.47 6.77 36.22
C ASP A 489 14.41 7.95 35.24
N LEU A 490 13.31 8.72 35.32
CA LEU A 490 13.04 9.88 34.45
C LEU A 490 14.19 10.92 34.46
N ARG A 491 14.97 11.01 35.56
CA ARG A 491 16.11 11.92 35.68
C ARG A 491 17.35 11.49 34.88
N ARG A 492 17.42 10.22 34.48
CA ARG A 492 18.50 9.65 33.66
C ARG A 492 18.24 9.70 32.18
N VAL A 493 17.07 10.21 31.79
CA VAL A 493 16.73 10.34 30.36
C VAL A 493 17.54 11.49 29.76
N ASP A 494 18.27 11.16 28.70
CA ASP A 494 18.98 12.14 27.88
C ASP A 494 18.07 12.57 26.71
N THR A 495 17.67 13.84 26.72
CA THR A 495 16.78 14.42 25.73
C THR A 495 17.35 14.45 24.33
N THR A 496 18.71 14.52 24.22
CA THR A 496 19.39 14.53 22.90
C THR A 496 19.34 13.17 22.22
N LEU A 497 19.10 12.09 22.97
CA LEU A 497 18.99 10.73 22.46
C LEU A 497 17.55 10.36 22.04
N LEU A 498 16.54 11.18 22.39
CA LEU A 498 15.14 10.87 22.04
C LEU A 498 14.94 10.70 20.53
N SER A 499 15.54 11.59 19.73
CA SER A 499 15.44 11.48 18.26
C SER A 499 16.26 10.31 17.70
N VAL A 500 17.41 9.99 18.31
CA VAL A 500 18.24 8.85 17.91
C VAL A 500 17.50 7.54 18.14
N VAL A 501 16.94 7.33 19.33
CA VAL A 501 16.18 6.10 19.62
C VAL A 501 14.89 6.02 18.80
N ALA A 502 14.26 7.17 18.49
CA ALA A 502 13.11 7.21 17.59
C ALA A 502 13.44 6.67 16.19
N CYS A 503 14.65 6.94 15.68
CA CYS A 503 15.10 6.42 14.37
C CYS A 503 15.22 4.89 14.36
N LEU A 504 15.43 4.25 15.50
CA LEU A 504 15.45 2.78 15.62
C LEU A 504 14.04 2.17 15.47
N ALA A 505 12.98 2.92 15.85
CA ALA A 505 11.58 2.52 15.66
C ALA A 505 11.06 2.84 14.26
N PHE A 506 11.47 3.98 13.72
CA PHE A 506 10.92 4.57 12.51
C PHE A 506 12.00 4.93 11.48
N PRO A 507 12.88 4.00 11.07
CA PRO A 507 13.96 4.32 10.14
C PRO A 507 13.45 4.83 8.79
N ASP A 508 12.28 4.40 8.38
CA ASP A 508 11.58 4.82 7.16
C ASP A 508 10.99 6.25 7.23
N ARG A 509 10.95 6.85 8.44
CA ARG A 509 10.35 8.16 8.70
C ARG A 509 11.37 9.25 9.06
N ILE A 510 12.66 8.97 8.95
CA ILE A 510 13.71 9.99 8.98
C ILE A 510 13.44 10.94 7.82
N ALA A 511 13.42 12.24 8.07
CA ALA A 511 13.00 13.25 7.11
C ALA A 511 14.08 14.32 6.92
N GLN A 512 14.37 14.66 5.68
CA GLN A 512 15.29 15.71 5.27
C GLN A 512 14.51 16.87 4.66
N GLN A 513 14.81 18.10 5.06
CA GLN A 513 14.21 19.29 4.47
C GLN A 513 14.53 19.37 2.97
N ARG A 514 13.52 19.72 2.16
CA ARG A 514 13.61 19.72 0.70
C ARG A 514 13.01 20.98 0.11
N GLY A 515 13.87 21.82 -0.48
CA GLY A 515 13.46 22.96 -1.29
C GLY A 515 12.81 24.08 -0.50
N GLN A 516 11.50 23.99 -0.18
CA GLN A 516 10.75 25.03 0.53
C GLN A 516 10.72 24.77 2.03
N HIS A 517 10.56 25.83 2.81
CA HIS A 517 10.37 25.78 4.26
C HIS A 517 9.20 24.84 4.63
N GLY A 518 9.38 24.04 5.66
CA GLY A 518 8.38 23.07 6.10
C GLY A 518 8.13 21.85 5.19
N GLN A 519 8.84 21.71 4.05
CA GLN A 519 8.71 20.58 3.17
C GLN A 519 9.84 19.57 3.39
N PHE A 520 9.50 18.30 3.53
CA PHE A 520 10.43 17.22 3.84
C PHE A 520 10.30 16.05 2.89
N LEU A 521 11.42 15.34 2.70
CA LEU A 521 11.46 14.03 2.05
C LEU A 521 11.74 12.99 3.13
N LEU A 522 10.91 11.96 3.23
CA LEU A 522 11.11 10.84 4.14
C LEU A 522 12.11 9.81 3.59
N ALA A 523 12.74 9.04 4.45
CA ALA A 523 13.65 7.96 4.07
C ALA A 523 12.99 6.87 3.22
N ASN A 524 11.67 6.72 3.26
CA ASN A 524 10.91 5.86 2.36
C ASN A 524 10.60 6.49 0.98
N GLY A 525 11.08 7.71 0.73
CA GLY A 525 10.91 8.43 -0.54
C GLY A 525 9.62 9.25 -0.67
N HIS A 526 8.75 9.25 0.34
CA HIS A 526 7.52 10.04 0.32
C HIS A 526 7.71 11.46 0.86
N GLY A 527 6.90 12.39 0.35
CA GLY A 527 6.88 13.76 0.83
C GLY A 527 6.11 13.90 2.14
N ALA A 528 6.63 14.73 3.05
CA ALA A 528 5.93 15.15 4.27
C ALA A 528 6.00 16.67 4.42
N PHE A 529 5.13 17.24 5.23
CA PHE A 529 5.17 18.67 5.53
C PHE A 529 4.83 18.95 6.99
N VAL A 530 5.46 19.99 7.49
CA VAL A 530 5.18 20.64 8.77
C VAL A 530 4.63 22.02 8.46
N ALA A 531 3.61 22.47 9.17
CA ALA A 531 3.04 23.79 8.94
C ALA A 531 4.08 24.89 9.26
N ASP A 532 4.10 25.94 8.44
CA ASP A 532 5.15 26.97 8.46
C ASP A 532 5.27 27.74 9.80
N ASP A 533 4.18 27.78 10.57
CA ASP A 533 4.10 28.41 11.90
C ASP A 533 4.66 27.51 13.03
N GLN A 534 5.04 26.29 12.74
CA GLN A 534 5.53 25.35 13.73
C GLN A 534 7.06 25.40 13.87
N PRO A 535 7.60 25.22 15.09
CA PRO A 535 9.05 25.35 15.35
C PRO A 535 9.92 24.44 14.50
N LEU A 536 9.46 23.19 14.23
CA LEU A 536 10.24 22.20 13.48
C LEU A 536 10.19 22.41 11.95
N ALA A 537 9.45 23.40 11.43
CA ALA A 537 9.39 23.68 10.00
C ALA A 537 10.74 24.13 9.43
N GLY A 538 11.63 24.69 10.26
CA GLY A 538 12.97 25.15 9.89
C GLY A 538 14.10 24.15 10.10
N SER A 539 13.83 22.95 10.63
CA SER A 539 14.85 21.94 10.90
C SER A 539 15.39 21.33 9.62
N ASP A 540 16.69 21.10 9.49
CA ASP A 540 17.31 20.41 8.36
C ASP A 540 16.87 18.95 8.30
N TYR A 541 16.81 18.31 9.47
CA TYR A 541 16.35 16.95 9.65
C TYR A 541 15.38 16.82 10.82
N LEU A 542 14.43 15.92 10.69
CA LEU A 542 13.54 15.50 11.77
C LEU A 542 13.21 14.02 11.68
N ILE A 543 12.75 13.44 12.77
CA ILE A 543 12.12 12.12 12.79
C ILE A 543 10.62 12.30 13.02
N ALA A 544 9.83 11.86 12.04
CA ALA A 544 8.38 11.96 12.11
C ALA A 544 7.80 10.74 12.82
N LEU A 545 7.10 10.98 13.94
CA LEU A 545 6.55 9.93 14.79
C LEU A 545 5.09 9.64 14.45
N ASP A 546 4.32 10.71 14.21
CA ASP A 546 2.93 10.60 13.76
C ASP A 546 2.73 11.41 12.48
N LEU A 547 2.22 10.73 11.46
CA LEU A 547 1.95 11.30 10.15
C LEU A 547 0.57 10.89 9.69
N MET A 548 -0.13 11.80 9.05
CA MET A 548 -1.36 11.47 8.36
C MET A 548 -1.35 12.04 6.94
N ARG A 549 -1.68 11.22 5.97
CA ARG A 549 -1.89 11.66 4.60
C ARG A 549 -3.30 12.25 4.45
N GLY A 550 -3.37 13.51 4.04
CA GLY A 550 -4.61 14.17 3.64
C GLY A 550 -4.95 13.92 2.16
N HIS A 551 -5.75 14.79 1.57
CA HIS A 551 -6.06 14.80 0.14
C HIS A 551 -4.87 15.23 -0.75
N GLN A 552 -3.81 15.78 -0.16
CA GLN A 552 -2.58 16.21 -0.86
C GLN A 552 -1.61 15.05 -1.07
N GLN A 553 -0.64 15.23 -1.97
CA GLN A 553 0.39 14.22 -2.24
C GLN A 553 1.36 14.00 -1.08
N SER A 554 1.57 15.01 -0.22
CA SER A 554 2.45 14.96 0.96
C SER A 554 1.66 14.67 2.24
N SER A 555 2.30 13.97 3.18
CA SER A 555 1.73 13.64 4.49
C SER A 555 1.96 14.78 5.49
N GLN A 556 0.95 15.16 6.25
CA GLN A 556 1.11 16.12 7.35
C GLN A 556 1.76 15.44 8.57
N VAL A 557 2.75 16.07 9.14
CA VAL A 557 3.41 15.64 10.38
C VAL A 557 2.64 16.21 11.57
N PHE A 558 2.22 15.35 12.49
CA PHE A 558 1.51 15.74 13.72
C PHE A 558 2.38 15.61 14.96
N SER A 559 3.45 14.80 14.91
CA SER A 559 4.36 14.59 16.01
C SER A 559 5.75 14.26 15.47
N ALA A 560 6.77 14.97 15.94
CA ALA A 560 8.15 14.81 15.48
C ALA A 560 9.16 15.20 16.56
N LEU A 561 10.41 14.87 16.30
CA LEU A 561 11.60 15.36 17.03
C LEU A 561 12.60 15.92 16.02
N GLU A 562 13.28 17.00 16.37
CA GLU A 562 14.45 17.46 15.62
C GLU A 562 15.56 16.42 15.67
N LEU A 563 16.27 16.23 14.57
CA LEU A 563 17.29 15.18 14.43
C LEU A 563 18.63 15.76 14.03
N ASP A 564 19.67 15.50 14.84
CA ASP A 564 21.05 15.68 14.44
C ASP A 564 21.52 14.44 13.64
N ILE A 565 21.64 14.60 12.33
CA ILE A 565 22.01 13.51 11.43
C ILE A 565 23.47 13.04 11.67
N GLY A 566 24.37 13.93 12.11
CA GLY A 566 25.75 13.59 12.43
C GLY A 566 25.82 12.72 13.69
N GLN A 567 25.04 13.03 14.72
CA GLN A 567 24.90 12.21 15.91
C GLN A 567 24.31 10.85 15.56
N LEU A 568 23.28 10.80 14.71
CA LEU A 568 22.69 9.54 14.27
C LEU A 568 23.68 8.67 13.50
N GLU A 569 24.48 9.25 12.59
CA GLU A 569 25.52 8.54 11.83
C GLU A 569 26.55 7.88 12.75
N GLN A 570 26.96 8.57 13.81
CA GLN A 570 27.93 8.07 14.79
C GLN A 570 27.37 6.96 15.67
N GLN A 571 26.11 7.07 16.11
CA GLN A 571 25.53 6.18 17.10
C GLN A 571 24.79 4.99 16.46
N CYS A 572 24.28 5.16 15.25
CA CYS A 572 23.50 4.15 14.52
C CYS A 572 24.00 4.01 13.08
N PRO A 573 25.29 3.68 12.86
CA PRO A 573 25.87 3.57 11.50
C PRO A 573 25.15 2.54 10.63
N GLN A 574 24.48 1.56 11.22
CA GLN A 574 23.72 0.53 10.51
C GLN A 574 22.48 1.08 9.75
N LEU A 575 22.04 2.29 10.05
CA LEU A 575 20.97 2.96 9.31
C LEU A 575 21.44 3.61 8.01
N PHE A 576 22.76 3.65 7.79
CA PHE A 576 23.39 4.29 6.64
C PHE A 576 24.06 3.25 5.77
N ASN A 577 24.02 3.49 4.46
CA ASN A 577 24.75 2.69 3.48
C ASN A 577 25.46 3.59 2.48
N GLU A 578 26.66 3.16 2.09
CA GLU A 578 27.38 3.79 1.01
C GLU A 578 26.97 3.15 -0.32
N LEU A 579 26.60 3.98 -1.28
CA LEU A 579 26.22 3.54 -2.61
C LEU A 579 27.03 4.29 -3.66
N GLU A 580 27.79 3.55 -4.45
CA GLU A 580 28.38 4.09 -5.66
C GLU A 580 27.28 4.31 -6.71
N ARG A 581 26.99 5.56 -7.04
CA ARG A 581 26.09 5.95 -8.11
C ARG A 581 26.89 6.44 -9.31
N VAL A 582 26.72 5.73 -10.42
CA VAL A 582 27.20 6.16 -11.72
C VAL A 582 25.96 6.33 -12.60
N ASP A 583 25.71 7.54 -13.07
CA ASP A 583 24.54 7.86 -13.86
C ASP A 583 24.87 8.94 -14.88
N TRP A 584 24.05 9.07 -15.90
CA TRP A 584 24.17 10.12 -16.89
C TRP A 584 23.38 11.37 -16.47
N ASP A 585 24.08 12.50 -16.34
CA ASP A 585 23.43 13.79 -16.14
C ASP A 585 23.01 14.38 -17.48
N ASP A 586 21.74 14.34 -17.77
CA ASP A 586 21.13 14.85 -19.01
C ASP A 586 21.38 16.35 -19.22
N LYS A 587 21.52 17.13 -18.15
CA LYS A 587 21.76 18.58 -18.21
C LYS A 587 23.21 18.90 -18.48
N ALA A 588 24.12 18.20 -17.82
CA ALA A 588 25.55 18.39 -17.98
C ALA A 588 26.11 17.65 -19.22
N GLY A 589 25.37 16.71 -19.78
CA GLY A 589 25.79 15.90 -20.95
C GLY A 589 27.00 15.02 -20.65
N ARG A 590 27.16 14.53 -19.41
CA ARG A 590 28.31 13.72 -18.98
C ARG A 590 27.90 12.71 -17.92
N LEU A 591 28.73 11.67 -17.77
CA LEU A 591 28.64 10.76 -16.63
C LEU A 591 29.00 11.50 -15.34
N VAL A 592 28.17 11.28 -14.32
CA VAL A 592 28.42 11.68 -12.94
C VAL A 592 28.61 10.42 -12.13
N ALA A 593 29.76 10.31 -11.47
CA ALA A 593 30.07 9.22 -10.55
C ALA A 593 30.28 9.81 -9.17
N GLU A 594 29.52 9.31 -8.22
CA GLU A 594 29.57 9.79 -6.85
C GLU A 594 29.38 8.61 -5.87
N MET A 595 30.08 8.67 -4.75
CA MET A 595 29.79 7.88 -3.58
C MET A 595 28.72 8.63 -2.78
N GLN A 596 27.59 8.01 -2.58
CA GLN A 596 26.48 8.58 -1.79
C GLN A 596 26.39 7.85 -0.46
N LEU A 597 26.47 8.61 0.64
CA LEU A 597 26.02 8.11 1.94
C LEU A 597 24.50 8.29 1.98
N ARG A 598 23.77 7.20 2.16
CA ARG A 598 22.31 7.20 2.15
C ARG A 598 21.73 6.69 3.46
N CYS A 599 20.58 7.27 3.82
CA CYS A 599 19.66 6.70 4.80
C CYS A 599 18.33 6.44 4.09
N GLY A 600 18.03 5.19 3.78
CA GLY A 600 16.94 4.83 2.88
C GLY A 600 17.07 5.52 1.51
N GLN A 601 16.07 6.31 1.13
CA GLN A 601 16.10 7.10 -0.11
C GLN A 601 16.75 8.49 0.05
N LEU A 602 17.08 8.90 1.28
CA LEU A 602 17.73 10.17 1.55
C LEU A 602 19.21 10.11 1.18
N VAL A 603 19.70 11.11 0.47
CA VAL A 603 21.13 11.30 0.21
C VAL A 603 21.69 12.31 1.21
N ILE A 604 22.40 11.79 2.20
CA ILE A 604 22.94 12.60 3.30
C ILE A 604 24.19 13.33 2.85
N ARG A 605 25.10 12.63 2.17
CA ARG A 605 26.37 13.17 1.70
C ARG A 605 26.69 12.62 0.31
N ARG A 606 27.30 13.44 -0.52
CA ARG A 606 27.81 13.09 -1.85
C ARG A 606 29.30 13.38 -1.91
N GLN A 607 30.07 12.44 -2.39
CA GLN A 607 31.49 12.59 -2.65
C GLN A 607 31.77 12.19 -4.09
N ALA A 608 32.45 13.04 -4.84
CA ALA A 608 32.81 12.71 -6.21
C ALA A 608 33.72 11.48 -6.22
N LEU A 609 33.47 10.56 -7.13
CA LEU A 609 34.26 9.35 -7.31
C LEU A 609 35.19 9.52 -8.51
N PRO A 610 36.50 9.72 -8.28
CA PRO A 610 37.45 10.04 -9.38
C PRO A 610 37.70 8.85 -10.31
N ALA A 611 37.51 7.62 -9.84
CA ALA A 611 37.72 6.41 -10.62
C ALA A 611 36.51 5.46 -10.48
N PRO A 612 35.42 5.74 -11.21
CA PRO A 612 34.21 4.94 -11.11
C PRO A 612 34.40 3.55 -11.73
N ASN A 613 33.59 2.61 -11.29
CA ASN A 613 33.55 1.25 -11.83
C ASN A 613 33.16 1.28 -13.32
N LYS A 614 34.04 0.71 -14.18
CA LYS A 614 33.85 0.71 -15.63
C LYS A 614 32.55 0.04 -16.07
N GLN A 615 32.13 -1.05 -15.44
CA GLN A 615 30.88 -1.71 -15.75
C GLN A 615 29.67 -0.82 -15.43
N LYS A 616 29.68 -0.13 -14.29
CA LYS A 616 28.63 0.83 -13.93
C LYS A 616 28.57 2.02 -14.88
N MET A 617 29.73 2.47 -15.40
CA MET A 617 29.78 3.52 -16.43
C MET A 617 29.08 3.06 -17.72
N THR A 618 29.45 1.86 -18.19
CA THR A 618 28.84 1.28 -19.40
C THR A 618 27.34 1.08 -19.21
N GLN A 619 26.90 0.55 -18.05
CA GLN A 619 25.48 0.38 -17.76
C GLN A 619 24.72 1.71 -17.69
N ALA A 620 25.32 2.76 -17.12
CA ALA A 620 24.71 4.08 -17.09
C ALA A 620 24.51 4.67 -18.50
N LEU A 621 25.46 4.41 -19.42
CA LEU A 621 25.33 4.82 -20.82
C LEU A 621 24.26 4.01 -21.55
N LEU A 622 24.19 2.69 -21.34
CA LEU A 622 23.13 1.87 -21.90
C LEU A 622 21.75 2.36 -21.45
N ASN A 623 21.58 2.58 -20.14
CA ASN A 623 20.33 3.13 -19.58
C ASN A 623 19.99 4.52 -20.14
N TYR A 624 21.00 5.33 -20.41
CA TYR A 624 20.82 6.64 -21.06
C TYR A 624 20.29 6.47 -22.50
N VAL A 625 20.91 5.61 -23.30
CA VAL A 625 20.49 5.33 -24.69
C VAL A 625 19.08 4.70 -24.70
N GLU A 626 18.82 3.78 -23.80
CA GLU A 626 17.50 3.15 -23.66
C GLU A 626 16.40 4.18 -23.33
N ARG A 627 16.67 5.09 -22.38
CA ARG A 627 15.72 6.12 -21.94
C ARG A 627 15.47 7.20 -22.98
N LYS A 628 16.51 7.63 -23.70
CA LYS A 628 16.44 8.71 -24.70
C LYS A 628 16.12 8.22 -26.11
N GLY A 629 16.28 6.93 -26.35
CA GLY A 629 16.13 6.32 -27.66
C GLY A 629 17.39 6.37 -28.51
N LEU A 630 17.36 5.63 -29.62
CA LEU A 630 18.52 5.48 -30.52
C LEU A 630 18.97 6.77 -31.19
N SER A 631 18.15 7.81 -31.17
CA SER A 631 18.46 9.13 -31.78
C SER A 631 19.66 9.87 -31.15
N VAL A 632 20.08 9.43 -29.93
CA VAL A 632 21.28 10.00 -29.28
C VAL A 632 22.59 9.47 -29.85
N LEU A 633 22.55 8.42 -30.67
CA LEU A 633 23.70 7.87 -31.38
C LEU A 633 23.96 8.64 -32.67
N ASN A 634 25.22 8.63 -33.13
CA ASN A 634 25.63 9.34 -34.34
C ASN A 634 25.24 8.60 -35.61
N TRP A 635 23.98 8.68 -35.99
CA TRP A 635 23.50 8.14 -37.26
C TRP A 635 24.00 8.95 -38.43
N THR A 636 24.71 8.30 -39.33
CA THR A 636 25.16 8.86 -40.60
C THR A 636 24.23 8.41 -41.73
N GLU A 637 24.25 9.10 -42.87
CA GLU A 637 23.51 8.64 -44.06
C GLU A 637 23.90 7.19 -44.41
N ALA A 638 25.19 6.85 -44.31
CA ALA A 638 25.71 5.52 -44.60
C ALA A 638 25.12 4.45 -43.65
N SER A 639 25.02 4.73 -42.33
CA SER A 639 24.45 3.77 -41.38
C SER A 639 22.95 3.60 -41.53
N LEU A 640 22.23 4.67 -41.88
CA LEU A 640 20.81 4.63 -42.20
C LEU A 640 20.51 3.85 -43.48
N ASP A 641 21.30 4.12 -44.55
CA ASP A 641 21.20 3.36 -45.79
C ASP A 641 21.51 1.88 -45.57
N TRP A 642 22.54 1.58 -44.79
CA TRP A 642 22.90 0.20 -44.45
C TRP A 642 21.78 -0.50 -43.68
N LEU A 643 21.22 0.13 -42.64
CA LEU A 643 20.13 -0.41 -41.86
C LEU A 643 18.88 -0.64 -42.73
N THR A 644 18.58 0.30 -43.64
CA THR A 644 17.47 0.12 -44.60
C THR A 644 17.70 -1.09 -45.50
N ARG A 645 18.94 -1.31 -45.96
CA ARG A 645 19.27 -2.49 -46.79
C ARG A 645 19.08 -3.77 -46.00
N VAL A 646 19.53 -3.85 -44.75
CA VAL A 646 19.33 -5.03 -43.90
C VAL A 646 17.85 -5.32 -43.71
N ARG A 647 17.05 -4.29 -43.44
CA ARG A 647 15.58 -4.43 -43.30
C ARG A 647 14.92 -4.92 -44.60
N CYS A 648 15.35 -4.40 -45.75
CA CYS A 648 14.88 -4.88 -47.04
C CYS A 648 15.35 -6.32 -47.32
N ALA A 649 16.57 -6.68 -46.93
CA ALA A 649 17.06 -8.04 -47.04
C ALA A 649 16.22 -9.03 -46.18
N ALA A 650 15.88 -8.67 -44.99
CA ALA A 650 15.00 -9.48 -44.11
C ALA A 650 13.59 -9.64 -44.69
N GLU A 651 13.05 -8.58 -45.37
CA GLU A 651 11.75 -8.66 -46.03
C GLU A 651 11.79 -9.55 -47.29
N TRP A 652 12.88 -9.48 -48.09
CA TRP A 652 12.94 -10.13 -49.37
C TRP A 652 13.55 -11.53 -49.35
N LEU A 653 14.32 -11.86 -48.31
CA LEU A 653 15.00 -13.15 -48.13
C LEU A 653 14.73 -13.68 -46.69
N PRO A 654 13.47 -13.90 -46.28
CA PRO A 654 13.13 -14.29 -44.93
C PRO A 654 13.70 -15.66 -44.52
N GLU A 655 14.05 -16.49 -45.47
CA GLU A 655 14.65 -17.83 -45.27
C GLU A 655 16.09 -17.75 -44.69
N GLU A 656 16.76 -16.60 -44.75
CA GLU A 656 18.13 -16.46 -44.27
C GLU A 656 18.27 -16.09 -42.79
N ASN A 657 17.19 -16.17 -42.02
CA ASN A 657 17.17 -15.94 -40.55
C ASN A 657 17.83 -14.62 -40.11
N TRP A 658 17.41 -13.53 -40.73
CA TRP A 658 17.89 -12.19 -40.35
C TRP A 658 17.52 -11.88 -38.90
N PRO A 659 18.46 -11.30 -38.08
CA PRO A 659 18.08 -10.76 -36.78
C PRO A 659 17.10 -9.60 -36.96
N ASP A 660 16.20 -9.44 -36.01
CA ASP A 660 15.31 -8.29 -36.00
C ASP A 660 16.13 -7.00 -35.76
N MET A 661 16.03 -6.06 -36.70
CA MET A 661 16.78 -4.81 -36.75
C MET A 661 15.84 -3.61 -36.78
N ASP A 662 14.58 -3.76 -36.32
CA ASP A 662 13.71 -2.61 -36.09
C ASP A 662 14.19 -1.79 -34.89
N ASP A 663 13.63 -0.60 -34.71
CA ASP A 663 14.11 0.31 -33.65
C ASP A 663 13.84 -0.23 -32.24
N ASP A 664 12.77 -0.99 -32.05
CA ASP A 664 12.43 -1.59 -30.76
C ASP A 664 13.34 -2.77 -30.46
N ALA A 665 13.65 -3.63 -31.44
CA ALA A 665 14.59 -4.71 -31.29
C ALA A 665 16.02 -4.23 -31.04
N LEU A 666 16.47 -3.21 -31.74
CA LEU A 666 17.77 -2.58 -31.50
C LEU A 666 17.85 -1.99 -30.09
N ARG A 667 16.78 -1.38 -29.61
CA ARG A 667 16.72 -0.79 -28.28
C ARG A 667 16.67 -1.83 -27.16
N SER A 668 15.93 -2.93 -27.34
CA SER A 668 15.83 -4.01 -26.35
C SER A 668 17.09 -4.86 -26.21
N HIS A 669 17.98 -4.85 -27.21
CA HIS A 669 19.22 -5.65 -27.23
C HIS A 669 20.50 -4.80 -27.20
N LEU A 670 20.45 -3.60 -26.62
CA LEU A 670 21.61 -2.69 -26.54
C LEU A 670 22.86 -3.34 -25.93
N SER A 671 22.70 -4.23 -24.96
CA SER A 671 23.81 -4.96 -24.32
C SER A 671 24.53 -5.90 -25.28
N GLU A 672 23.87 -6.39 -26.32
CA GLU A 672 24.48 -7.34 -27.28
C GLU A 672 25.35 -6.64 -28.33
N TRP A 673 24.90 -5.51 -28.86
CA TRP A 673 25.52 -4.89 -30.00
C TRP A 673 26.25 -3.56 -29.70
N LEU A 674 25.78 -2.79 -28.72
CA LEU A 674 26.33 -1.46 -28.42
C LEU A 674 27.31 -1.49 -27.23
N GLU A 675 27.03 -2.29 -26.20
CA GLU A 675 27.85 -2.34 -24.97
C GLU A 675 29.35 -2.50 -25.22
N PRO A 676 29.82 -3.40 -26.12
CA PRO A 676 31.26 -3.58 -26.36
C PRO A 676 31.99 -2.30 -26.85
N TYR A 677 31.24 -1.38 -27.43
CA TYR A 677 31.76 -0.13 -27.98
C TYR A 677 31.65 1.09 -27.05
N LEU A 678 31.10 0.88 -25.84
CA LEU A 678 30.92 1.97 -24.87
C LEU A 678 32.06 2.06 -23.85
N ALA A 679 33.05 1.18 -23.89
CA ALA A 679 34.16 1.18 -22.94
C ALA A 679 34.97 2.50 -23.02
N GLY A 680 35.05 3.21 -21.86
CA GLY A 680 35.78 4.46 -21.75
C GLY A 680 35.03 5.72 -22.20
N ILE A 681 33.76 5.58 -22.61
CA ILE A 681 32.92 6.73 -22.97
C ILE A 681 32.41 7.42 -21.70
N SER A 682 32.58 8.74 -21.61
CA SER A 682 32.19 9.53 -20.45
C SER A 682 31.42 10.81 -20.77
N SER A 683 31.30 11.17 -22.05
CA SER A 683 30.61 12.39 -22.52
C SER A 683 29.85 12.18 -23.82
N VAL A 684 28.87 13.06 -24.10
CA VAL A 684 28.14 13.06 -25.39
C VAL A 684 29.08 13.17 -26.58
N LYS A 685 30.15 13.96 -26.47
CA LYS A 685 31.16 14.10 -27.55
C LYS A 685 31.84 12.77 -27.84
N GLU A 686 32.10 11.95 -26.83
CA GLU A 686 32.69 10.63 -27.00
C GLU A 686 31.66 9.61 -27.48
N LEU A 687 30.41 9.68 -27.01
CA LEU A 687 29.33 8.83 -27.49
C LEU A 687 29.12 9.02 -29.01
N ASN A 688 29.25 10.24 -29.49
CA ASN A 688 29.17 10.54 -30.94
C ASN A 688 30.35 9.98 -31.77
N LYS A 689 31.41 9.48 -31.10
CA LYS A 689 32.55 8.85 -31.80
C LYS A 689 32.44 7.32 -31.82
N VAL A 690 31.43 6.78 -31.21
CA VAL A 690 31.20 5.32 -31.25
C VAL A 690 31.05 4.86 -32.70
N PRO A 691 31.80 3.82 -33.13
CA PRO A 691 31.72 3.31 -34.49
C PRO A 691 30.42 2.55 -34.71
N LEU A 692 29.33 3.31 -34.93
CA LEU A 692 27.96 2.78 -34.99
C LEU A 692 27.81 1.72 -36.09
N MET A 693 28.51 1.86 -37.22
CA MET A 693 28.46 0.87 -38.29
C MET A 693 29.03 -0.50 -37.85
N ASP A 694 30.14 -0.47 -37.11
CA ASP A 694 30.75 -1.71 -36.60
C ASP A 694 29.87 -2.37 -35.54
N ALA A 695 29.25 -1.55 -34.69
CA ALA A 695 28.30 -2.02 -33.70
C ALA A 695 27.06 -2.68 -34.36
N LEU A 696 26.48 -2.07 -35.38
CA LEU A 696 25.38 -2.64 -36.15
C LEU A 696 25.77 -3.93 -36.90
N ASN A 697 26.99 -3.98 -37.46
CA ASN A 697 27.52 -5.20 -38.08
C ASN A 697 27.70 -6.32 -37.07
N THR A 698 28.05 -6.01 -35.81
CA THR A 698 28.12 -6.99 -34.73
C THR A 698 26.76 -7.61 -34.45
N ARG A 699 25.71 -6.80 -34.46
CA ARG A 699 24.31 -7.30 -34.31
C ARG A 699 23.88 -8.16 -35.47
N LEU A 700 24.22 -7.77 -36.71
CA LEU A 700 23.91 -8.55 -37.92
C LEU A 700 24.63 -9.90 -37.91
N GLY A 701 25.89 -9.88 -37.46
CA GLY A 701 26.69 -11.11 -37.34
C GLY A 701 27.23 -11.67 -38.66
N TRP A 702 28.17 -12.63 -38.54
CA TRP A 702 28.66 -13.40 -39.66
C TRP A 702 27.76 -14.63 -39.89
N PRO A 703 27.46 -15.07 -41.17
CA PRO A 703 28.01 -14.56 -42.46
C PRO A 703 27.16 -13.43 -43.08
N LEU A 704 26.03 -13.06 -42.53
CA LEU A 704 25.08 -12.12 -43.12
C LEU A 704 25.71 -10.74 -43.43
N SER A 705 26.63 -10.29 -42.60
CA SER A 705 27.36 -9.01 -42.82
C SER A 705 28.17 -8.97 -44.11
N GLN A 706 28.70 -10.12 -44.56
CA GLN A 706 29.38 -10.22 -45.86
C GLN A 706 28.40 -10.44 -47.02
N GLN A 707 27.41 -11.27 -46.82
CA GLN A 707 26.41 -11.64 -47.82
C GLN A 707 25.48 -10.49 -48.19
N LEU A 708 25.28 -9.51 -47.30
CA LEU A 708 24.45 -8.35 -47.54
C LEU A 708 24.90 -7.57 -48.79
N ASP A 709 26.23 -7.35 -48.95
CA ASP A 709 26.74 -6.59 -50.10
C ASP A 709 26.68 -7.39 -51.39
N GLU A 710 26.71 -8.71 -51.32
CA GLU A 710 26.52 -9.55 -52.47
C GLU A 710 25.04 -9.60 -52.93
N TRP A 711 24.14 -9.77 -51.98
CA TRP A 711 22.69 -9.96 -52.27
C TRP A 711 21.96 -8.63 -52.50
N LEU A 712 22.31 -7.60 -51.80
CA LEU A 712 21.75 -6.25 -51.94
C LEU A 712 22.88 -5.24 -52.17
N PRO A 713 23.52 -5.21 -53.33
CA PRO A 713 24.66 -4.32 -53.56
C PRO A 713 24.26 -2.85 -53.44
N THR A 714 25.17 -2.01 -52.93
CA THR A 714 24.95 -0.56 -52.81
C THR A 714 24.89 0.15 -54.18
N HIS A 715 25.59 -0.41 -55.18
CA HIS A 715 25.71 0.16 -56.52
C HIS A 715 25.54 -0.91 -57.59
N HIS A 716 24.98 -0.53 -58.71
CA HIS A 716 24.91 -1.36 -59.90
C HIS A 716 25.92 -0.86 -60.95
N ALA A 717 26.70 -1.78 -61.50
CA ALA A 717 27.65 -1.49 -62.59
C ALA A 717 26.92 -1.42 -63.92
N LEU A 718 27.01 -0.31 -64.59
CA LEU A 718 26.38 -0.08 -65.89
C LEU A 718 27.29 -0.54 -67.04
N PRO A 719 26.72 -0.80 -68.21
CA PRO A 719 27.49 -1.14 -69.42
C PRO A 719 28.53 -0.09 -69.85
N THR A 720 28.39 1.14 -69.38
CA THR A 720 29.39 2.23 -69.59
C THR A 720 30.63 2.10 -68.67
N GLY A 721 30.67 1.10 -67.74
CA GLY A 721 31.70 0.95 -66.69
C GLY A 721 31.55 1.87 -65.52
N THR A 722 30.53 2.69 -65.47
CA THR A 722 30.21 3.52 -64.30
C THR A 722 29.28 2.78 -63.35
N CYS A 723 29.39 3.08 -62.04
CA CYS A 723 28.52 2.53 -61.02
C CYS A 723 27.49 3.57 -60.58
N LYS A 724 26.24 3.14 -60.38
CA LYS A 724 25.16 4.01 -59.89
C LYS A 724 24.58 3.42 -58.58
N LYS A 725 24.33 4.32 -57.63
CA LYS A 725 23.75 3.95 -56.35
C LYS A 725 22.32 3.39 -56.51
N ILE A 726 22.03 2.22 -55.95
CA ILE A 726 20.69 1.65 -55.85
C ILE A 726 20.05 2.28 -54.61
N ARG A 727 18.84 2.78 -54.74
CA ARG A 727 18.06 3.31 -53.64
C ARG A 727 17.16 2.19 -53.05
N TYR A 728 17.32 1.96 -51.76
CA TYR A 728 16.52 1.00 -51.02
C TYR A 728 15.55 1.76 -50.12
N GLN A 729 14.34 1.27 -50.02
CA GLN A 729 13.32 1.79 -49.13
C GLN A 729 12.42 0.66 -48.68
N LEU A 730 12.16 0.54 -47.38
CA LEU A 730 11.34 -0.52 -46.79
C LEU A 730 9.93 -0.53 -47.40
N GLY A 731 9.41 -1.71 -47.72
CA GLY A 731 8.10 -1.87 -48.37
C GLY A 731 8.04 -1.42 -49.83
N MET A 732 9.16 -0.97 -50.41
CA MET A 732 9.25 -0.53 -51.79
C MET A 732 10.25 -1.35 -52.55
N GLU A 733 10.14 -1.35 -53.88
CA GLU A 733 11.15 -2.00 -54.74
C GLU A 733 12.43 -1.18 -54.86
N PRO A 734 13.61 -1.82 -55.10
CA PRO A 734 14.87 -1.15 -55.28
C PRO A 734 14.85 -0.32 -56.55
N VAL A 735 15.29 0.95 -56.51
CA VAL A 735 15.24 1.88 -57.64
C VAL A 735 16.64 2.28 -58.07
N LEU A 736 16.89 2.20 -59.38
CA LEU A 736 18.11 2.71 -60.02
C LEU A 736 17.77 3.85 -60.98
N SER A 737 18.16 5.06 -60.60
CA SER A 737 17.99 6.24 -61.43
C SER A 737 19.21 6.41 -62.33
N VAL A 738 19.03 6.29 -63.67
CA VAL A 738 20.10 6.26 -64.61
C VAL A 738 19.71 6.91 -65.97
N ARG A 739 20.63 7.60 -66.61
CA ARG A 739 20.32 8.11 -67.97
C ARG A 739 20.10 6.94 -68.93
N MET A 740 19.08 7.07 -69.76
CA MET A 740 18.69 5.97 -70.69
C MET A 740 19.85 5.53 -71.58
N GLN A 741 20.75 6.43 -71.97
CA GLN A 741 21.92 6.11 -72.85
C GLN A 741 22.97 5.26 -72.10
N GLU A 742 22.98 5.28 -70.77
CA GLU A 742 23.99 4.61 -70.00
C GLU A 742 23.60 3.10 -69.80
N VAL A 743 22.35 2.75 -70.14
CA VAL A 743 21.84 1.37 -70.07
C VAL A 743 21.54 0.73 -71.44
N PHE A 744 21.95 1.38 -72.55
CA PHE A 744 21.90 0.73 -73.83
C PHE A 744 22.79 -0.50 -73.80
N GLY A 745 22.36 -1.58 -74.42
CA GLY A 745 23.04 -2.88 -74.39
C GLY A 745 22.63 -3.81 -73.26
N GLU A 746 21.95 -3.24 -72.23
CA GLU A 746 21.29 -4.11 -71.23
C GLU A 746 20.02 -4.69 -71.81
N LYS A 747 19.97 -6.04 -71.89
CA LYS A 747 18.87 -6.77 -72.52
C LYS A 747 17.73 -7.10 -71.54
N THR A 748 18.05 -7.24 -70.27
CA THR A 748 17.12 -7.61 -69.22
C THR A 748 17.24 -6.68 -68.01
N THR A 749 16.19 -6.62 -67.23
CA THR A 749 16.21 -5.88 -65.97
C THR A 749 17.18 -6.53 -65.00
N PRO A 750 18.11 -5.81 -64.36
CA PRO A 750 18.98 -6.38 -63.30
C PRO A 750 18.19 -6.92 -62.12
N LEU A 751 18.61 -8.08 -61.62
CA LEU A 751 18.01 -8.72 -60.45
C LEU A 751 18.99 -8.66 -59.26
N ILE A 752 18.46 -8.48 -58.09
CA ILE A 752 19.18 -8.56 -56.81
C ILE A 752 18.46 -9.52 -55.85
N ALA A 753 18.87 -9.63 -54.59
CA ALA A 753 18.31 -10.51 -53.59
C ALA A 753 18.22 -11.96 -54.12
N LYS A 754 19.37 -12.55 -54.50
CA LYS A 754 19.46 -13.92 -55.09
C LYS A 754 18.56 -14.13 -56.33
N GLY A 755 18.29 -13.04 -57.08
CA GLY A 755 17.44 -13.10 -58.27
C GLY A 755 15.92 -12.96 -57.99
N THR A 756 15.50 -12.75 -56.77
CA THR A 756 14.10 -12.64 -56.40
C THR A 756 13.48 -11.26 -56.61
N LYS A 757 14.32 -10.17 -56.68
CA LYS A 757 13.85 -8.80 -56.82
C LYS A 757 14.45 -8.13 -58.07
N ALA A 758 13.58 -7.60 -58.90
CA ALA A 758 13.98 -6.77 -60.07
C ALA A 758 14.22 -5.35 -59.62
N ILE A 759 15.28 -4.71 -60.15
CA ILE A 759 15.54 -3.28 -59.89
C ILE A 759 14.58 -2.46 -60.78
N VAL A 760 13.84 -1.58 -60.17
CA VAL A 760 13.03 -0.60 -60.92
C VAL A 760 13.97 0.43 -61.57
N MET A 761 14.00 0.44 -62.90
CA MET A 761 14.82 1.34 -63.68
C MET A 761 14.08 2.67 -63.87
N GLU A 762 14.56 3.73 -63.21
CA GLU A 762 14.12 5.09 -63.48
C GLU A 762 15.01 5.69 -64.57
N LEU A 763 14.53 5.57 -65.79
CA LEU A 763 15.27 6.04 -66.97
C LEU A 763 15.15 7.54 -67.13
N LEU A 764 16.28 8.20 -67.10
CA LEU A 764 16.37 9.66 -67.14
C LEU A 764 16.80 10.19 -68.53
N SER A 765 16.36 11.40 -68.84
CA SER A 765 16.88 12.15 -70.04
C SER A 765 18.34 12.54 -69.82
N PRO A 766 19.02 13.00 -70.86
CA PRO A 766 20.38 13.59 -70.80
C PRO A 766 20.46 14.68 -69.72
N ALA A 767 19.37 15.42 -69.50
CA ALA A 767 19.26 16.49 -68.54
C ALA A 767 18.77 15.99 -67.17
N GLN A 768 18.83 14.63 -66.88
CA GLN A 768 18.47 13.99 -65.60
C GLN A 768 16.99 14.19 -65.22
N ARG A 769 16.08 14.32 -66.15
CA ARG A 769 14.64 14.35 -65.90
C ARG A 769 14.05 12.97 -66.13
N PRO A 770 13.15 12.47 -65.27
CA PRO A 770 12.51 11.20 -65.49
C PRO A 770 11.80 11.12 -66.83
N LEU A 771 12.04 10.02 -67.58
CA LEU A 771 11.41 9.76 -68.88
C LEU A 771 10.47 8.55 -68.73
N GLN A 772 10.95 7.53 -68.07
CA GLN A 772 10.21 6.27 -67.90
C GLN A 772 10.66 5.56 -66.64
N VAL A 773 9.71 4.92 -65.98
CA VAL A 773 9.97 4.01 -64.87
C VAL A 773 9.52 2.60 -65.33
N THR A 774 10.40 1.62 -65.28
CA THR A 774 10.09 0.29 -65.74
C THR A 774 10.72 -0.78 -64.87
N ARG A 775 9.99 -1.88 -64.72
CA ARG A 775 10.46 -3.13 -64.08
C ARG A 775 10.87 -4.18 -65.12
N ASP A 776 10.46 -3.95 -66.37
CA ASP A 776 10.77 -4.80 -67.53
C ASP A 776 11.46 -3.95 -68.61
N LEU A 777 12.79 -4.00 -68.58
CA LEU A 777 13.62 -3.28 -69.51
C LEU A 777 13.49 -3.87 -70.94
N ALA A 778 13.39 -5.18 -71.06
CA ALA A 778 13.21 -5.86 -72.34
C ALA A 778 11.87 -5.48 -72.99
N GLY A 779 10.78 -5.53 -72.22
CA GLY A 779 9.47 -5.08 -72.68
C GLY A 779 9.42 -3.59 -73.02
N PHE A 780 10.13 -2.75 -72.28
CA PHE A 780 10.27 -1.34 -72.60
C PHE A 780 11.02 -1.13 -73.90
N TRP A 781 12.14 -1.82 -74.19
CA TRP A 781 12.91 -1.70 -75.42
C TRP A 781 12.09 -2.11 -76.65
N SER A 782 11.29 -3.14 -76.53
CA SER A 782 10.46 -3.69 -77.62
C SER A 782 9.18 -2.86 -77.87
N GLY A 783 8.70 -2.13 -76.88
CA GLY A 783 7.42 -1.44 -76.87
C GLY A 783 7.53 0.07 -76.77
N ALA A 784 7.39 0.64 -75.59
CA ALA A 784 7.24 2.07 -75.31
C ALA A 784 8.48 2.91 -75.65
N TYR A 785 9.65 2.27 -75.80
CA TYR A 785 10.85 3.00 -76.19
C TYR A 785 10.73 3.79 -77.50
N LYS A 786 9.98 3.26 -78.50
CA LYS A 786 9.82 3.93 -79.79
C LYS A 786 9.15 5.26 -79.69
N GLU A 787 8.22 5.46 -78.85
CA GLU A 787 7.54 6.74 -78.55
C GLU A 787 8.49 7.68 -77.83
N VAL A 788 9.16 7.23 -76.77
CA VAL A 788 10.17 8.00 -76.05
C VAL A 788 11.35 8.43 -77.02
N GLN A 789 11.80 7.51 -77.85
CA GLN A 789 12.84 7.78 -78.85
C GLN A 789 12.45 8.93 -79.78
N LYS A 790 11.21 8.89 -80.32
CA LYS A 790 10.69 9.92 -81.24
C LYS A 790 10.68 11.32 -80.58
N GLU A 791 10.18 11.37 -79.35
CA GLU A 791 10.15 12.62 -78.56
C GLU A 791 11.55 13.10 -78.22
N MET A 792 12.41 12.21 -77.75
CA MET A 792 13.76 12.53 -77.31
C MET A 792 14.72 12.87 -78.45
N LYS A 793 14.57 12.28 -79.65
CA LYS A 793 15.29 12.67 -80.89
C LYS A 793 15.02 14.15 -81.22
N GLY A 794 13.79 14.61 -81.02
CA GLY A 794 13.43 16.00 -81.21
C GLY A 794 14.04 16.95 -80.18
N ARG A 795 13.93 16.52 -78.88
CA ARG A 795 14.34 17.37 -77.70
C ARG A 795 15.84 17.39 -77.45
N TYR A 796 16.52 16.26 -77.72
CA TYR A 796 17.95 16.07 -77.47
C TYR A 796 18.66 15.53 -78.74
N PRO A 797 18.69 16.26 -79.91
CA PRO A 797 19.18 15.78 -81.17
C PRO A 797 20.68 15.45 -81.15
N LYS A 798 21.42 16.04 -80.19
CA LYS A 798 22.87 15.89 -80.07
C LYS A 798 23.26 14.56 -79.42
N HIS A 799 22.25 13.82 -78.81
CA HIS A 799 22.47 12.55 -78.12
C HIS A 799 22.10 11.35 -79.02
N VAL A 800 22.60 10.19 -78.68
CA VAL A 800 22.33 8.95 -79.39
C VAL A 800 20.95 8.38 -78.95
N TRP A 801 20.15 8.05 -80.01
CA TRP A 801 18.83 7.40 -79.84
C TRP A 801 18.69 6.32 -80.87
N PRO A 802 19.26 5.09 -80.61
CA PRO A 802 19.30 3.96 -81.57
C PRO A 802 17.94 3.42 -81.85
N ASP A 803 17.74 2.74 -82.96
CA ASP A 803 16.48 2.01 -83.31
C ASP A 803 16.41 0.64 -82.60
N ASP A 804 17.57 0.12 -82.23
CA ASP A 804 17.72 -1.09 -81.37
C ASP A 804 18.59 -0.79 -80.13
N PRO A 805 17.97 -0.34 -79.03
CA PRO A 805 18.69 0.04 -77.81
C PRO A 805 19.30 -1.14 -77.11
N ALA A 806 18.69 -2.34 -77.22
CA ALA A 806 19.15 -3.54 -76.53
C ALA A 806 20.49 -4.08 -77.06
N ASN A 807 20.82 -3.82 -78.26
CA ASN A 807 22.08 -4.23 -78.92
C ASN A 807 23.04 -3.06 -79.18
N HIS A 808 22.70 -1.85 -78.74
CA HIS A 808 23.55 -0.66 -78.98
C HIS A 808 24.52 -0.50 -77.78
N SER A 809 25.73 -0.04 -78.04
CA SER A 809 26.71 0.26 -76.99
C SER A 809 26.27 1.46 -76.12
N ALA A 810 26.32 1.28 -74.83
CA ALA A 810 26.02 2.34 -73.82
C ALA A 810 27.01 3.51 -73.98
N THR A 811 26.52 4.70 -73.73
CA THR A 811 27.34 5.90 -73.81
C THR A 811 26.91 7.02 -72.91
N THR A 812 27.87 7.76 -72.40
CA THR A 812 27.67 9.03 -71.69
C THR A 812 27.93 10.25 -72.63
N LYS A 813 28.42 9.98 -73.85
CA LYS A 813 28.91 10.99 -74.81
C LYS A 813 27.82 11.42 -75.78
N THR A 814 27.96 12.62 -76.33
CA THR A 814 27.16 13.11 -77.42
C THR A 814 27.66 12.54 -78.75
N LYS A 815 26.83 12.60 -79.82
CA LYS A 815 27.18 12.10 -81.17
C LYS A 815 28.54 12.70 -81.68
N ARG A 816 28.77 13.99 -81.37
CA ARG A 816 30.03 14.66 -81.81
C ARG A 816 31.24 14.07 -81.06
N GLN A 817 31.14 13.76 -79.83
CA GLN A 817 32.20 13.16 -78.98
C GLN A 817 32.48 11.69 -79.30
N LEU A 818 31.54 10.98 -79.93
CA LEU A 818 31.70 9.58 -80.35
C LEU A 818 32.37 9.51 -81.74
N ASN A 819 32.26 10.58 -82.59
CA ASN A 819 32.86 10.67 -83.92
C ASN A 819 34.21 11.41 -83.94
N SER A 820 34.62 11.93 -82.81
CA SER A 820 35.97 12.51 -82.60
C SER A 820 36.87 11.49 -81.87
#